data_17bf3fae4f6599399c2db361803a716f
#
_entry.id   17bf3fae4f6599399c2db361803a716f
#
_cell.length_a   1.000
_cell.length_b   1.000
_cell.length_c   1.000
_cell.angle_alpha   90.00
_cell.angle_beta   90.00
_cell.angle_gamma   90.00
#
_symmetry.space_group_name_H-M   'P 1'
#
loop_
_entity.id
_entity.type
_entity.pdbx_description
1 polymer ?
#
loop_
_entity_poly.entity_id
_entity_poly.type
_entity_poly.pdbx_seq_one_letter_code
_entity_poly.pdbx_strand_id
1 'polypeptide(L)'
;MVSEKDLEALMAQVDGAVDRQYDFIKEMKQIKQTLWELKAQMRATSVLTSAVPAETAVPEGTREAVTETPPVETVTPVEEQTVINTVAEEMTAAVVEKQTPVATVAEAVQETSQPKQETPPITFTTKTNPFAPKKKVRNPFEPKQSTNWERFIGENLFSKIGIVIIIIGVFIGVKYSIQHNLISPAMRLVLGYLMGIGLFVTGAMLKKKYESFSAILVSGAMTIFYFVTFIAYAVFGYFPQSLAFLLMFLFTAFTVLASLSYNQVVIAIIGLVGGYAVPFLLSNNSGQVEILFAYTAIINIGVLILSFYKQWRSLYISALFLTWLLLFSTWASAYQYDDFVPYFVFNLVTFLTFYVAFIVQKIHRVQELEAVDVLLFLFSSLSFYAMGVWLILDYYPNNRTFVAMFTLLNAVFHFLVGYYFHLKKTPSQALKYLVLVLALSFATLVIPIQFKGTWITIFWIAEAALLFGFGRTKKMPVYERISYAVAILATFSLLIDWGKGSYSIFDMEDASAYITPFANSLFITGLLYSVAVGAMAYINDKYKETGTLNKVLSFLFNIFSVLILYCTFYREISVFCDMRALHQDPEIYNHYVAYQDLNTFKGVWHIIYSVLFISAYSFLNVKYLKKKLLAELQIGLNFLLLTIFMTLGLYYFSELRERYMEEAQEGGQLSLWFLNIRYVGLLSLVALGNSIYALSKFLEFKTGARRVLEMLLHLVILWVASSELLHWTDIYESVANYKLGLTILWGGYAILLVVLGIFKRRKYQRISGIILVGFTLLKLFFYDTTHLDTLHKTIVFVLLGILLLVASFLYNKYTKEIEGEQK
;
A
#
# COMPACT_ATOMS: atom_id res chain seq x y z
N MET A 1 16.50 4.47 -54.62
CA MET A 1 17.43 5.57 -54.43
C MET A 1 16.59 6.77 -54.07
N VAL A 2 16.68 7.22 -52.84
CA VAL A 2 16.01 8.47 -52.40
C VAL A 2 16.77 9.62 -53.05
N SER A 3 16.07 10.51 -53.74
CA SER A 3 16.66 11.67 -54.44
C SER A 3 17.13 12.69 -53.40
N GLU A 4 18.23 13.39 -53.71
CA GLU A 4 18.76 14.48 -52.85
C GLU A 4 17.69 15.56 -52.58
N LYS A 5 16.83 15.82 -53.57
CA LYS A 5 15.64 16.69 -53.42
C LYS A 5 14.58 16.17 -52.42
N ASP A 6 14.41 14.86 -52.29
CA ASP A 6 13.45 14.29 -51.31
C ASP A 6 14.00 14.42 -49.89
N LEU A 7 15.33 14.35 -49.76
CA LEU A 7 16.01 14.56 -48.47
C LEU A 7 15.94 16.02 -48.00
N GLU A 8 16.19 16.98 -48.94
CA GLU A 8 16.04 18.44 -48.64
C GLU A 8 14.58 18.79 -48.29
N ALA A 9 13.61 18.23 -49.02
CA ALA A 9 12.20 18.45 -48.69
C ALA A 9 11.81 17.89 -47.30
N LEU A 10 12.38 16.74 -46.92
CA LEU A 10 12.17 16.15 -45.57
C LEU A 10 12.84 16.95 -44.47
N MET A 11 14.05 17.46 -44.71
CA MET A 11 14.76 18.37 -43.81
C MET A 11 13.97 19.65 -43.57
N ALA A 12 13.46 20.28 -44.64
CA ALA A 12 12.61 21.47 -44.54
C ALA A 12 11.30 21.21 -43.78
N GLN A 13 10.72 19.99 -43.87
CA GLN A 13 9.55 19.61 -43.08
C GLN A 13 9.91 19.42 -41.58
N VAL A 14 11.06 18.88 -41.27
CA VAL A 14 11.55 18.70 -39.91
C VAL A 14 11.85 20.08 -39.29
N ASP A 15 12.54 20.99 -40.00
CA ASP A 15 12.82 22.33 -39.51
C ASP A 15 11.51 23.11 -39.25
N GLY A 16 10.55 23.04 -40.16
CA GLY A 16 9.23 23.64 -39.96
C GLY A 16 8.39 22.98 -38.82
N ALA A 17 8.65 21.76 -38.46
CA ALA A 17 8.05 21.11 -37.29
C ALA A 17 8.73 21.56 -36.00
N VAL A 18 10.04 21.73 -36.01
CA VAL A 18 10.83 22.27 -34.89
C VAL A 18 10.44 23.71 -34.58
N ASP A 19 10.28 24.54 -35.60
CA ASP A 19 9.86 25.95 -35.43
C ASP A 19 8.45 26.02 -34.81
N ARG A 20 7.49 25.21 -35.26
CA ARG A 20 6.14 25.14 -34.65
C ARG A 20 6.19 24.70 -33.20
N GLN A 21 7.10 23.80 -32.85
CA GLN A 21 7.27 23.35 -31.48
C GLN A 21 7.87 24.45 -30.57
N TYR A 22 8.77 25.27 -31.11
CA TYR A 22 9.32 26.44 -30.44
C TYR A 22 8.26 27.53 -30.21
N ASP A 23 7.43 27.81 -31.21
CA ASP A 23 6.32 28.76 -31.07
C ASP A 23 5.29 28.31 -30.05
N PHE A 24 4.93 27.01 -30.06
CA PHE A 24 4.04 26.44 -29.05
C PHE A 24 4.60 26.53 -27.62
N ILE A 25 5.89 26.28 -27.42
CA ILE A 25 6.54 26.44 -26.11
C ILE A 25 6.51 27.92 -25.66
N LYS A 26 6.67 28.87 -26.60
CA LYS A 26 6.59 30.27 -26.31
C LYS A 26 5.18 30.72 -25.90
N GLU A 27 4.15 30.23 -26.58
CA GLU A 27 2.76 30.48 -26.23
C GLU A 27 2.41 29.87 -24.85
N MET A 28 2.86 28.67 -24.56
CA MET A 28 2.67 28.02 -23.25
C MET A 28 3.35 28.80 -22.12
N LYS A 29 4.52 29.39 -22.36
CA LYS A 29 5.18 30.25 -21.37
C LYS A 29 4.38 31.54 -21.11
N GLN A 30 3.80 32.17 -22.15
CA GLN A 30 2.95 33.34 -22.00
C GLN A 30 1.68 33.02 -21.23
N ILE A 31 1.02 31.94 -21.55
CA ILE A 31 -0.18 31.48 -20.82
C ILE A 31 0.15 31.23 -19.33
N LYS A 32 1.28 30.58 -19.05
CA LYS A 32 1.75 30.35 -17.68
C LYS A 32 1.99 31.68 -16.94
N GLN A 33 2.58 32.65 -17.57
CA GLN A 33 2.83 33.97 -16.96
C GLN A 33 1.53 34.72 -16.67
N THR A 34 0.56 34.69 -17.60
CA THR A 34 -0.76 35.31 -17.40
C THR A 34 -1.55 34.61 -16.25
N LEU A 35 -1.45 33.29 -16.14
CA LEU A 35 -2.03 32.55 -15.01
C LEU A 35 -1.39 32.93 -13.67
N TRP A 36 -0.09 33.18 -13.65
CA TRP A 36 0.62 33.63 -12.45
C TRP A 36 0.19 35.06 -12.03
N GLU A 37 0.03 35.95 -12.97
CA GLU A 37 -0.44 37.33 -12.73
C GLU A 37 -1.88 37.34 -12.23
N LEU A 38 -2.78 36.49 -12.79
CA LEU A 38 -4.14 36.29 -12.32
C LEU A 38 -4.18 35.73 -10.91
N LYS A 39 -3.34 34.74 -10.60
CA LYS A 39 -3.24 34.14 -9.25
C LYS A 39 -2.72 35.15 -8.22
N ALA A 40 -1.77 36.01 -8.61
CA ALA A 40 -1.26 37.07 -7.76
C ALA A 40 -2.36 38.14 -7.49
N GLN A 41 -3.14 38.52 -8.49
CA GLN A 41 -4.29 39.42 -8.35
C GLN A 41 -5.38 38.84 -7.45
N MET A 42 -5.71 37.56 -7.58
CA MET A 42 -6.66 36.87 -6.70
C MET A 42 -6.20 36.83 -5.22
N ARG A 43 -4.89 36.64 -4.98
CA ARG A 43 -4.33 36.70 -3.62
C ARG A 43 -4.36 38.14 -3.06
N ALA A 44 -4.04 39.16 -3.86
CA ALA A 44 -4.14 40.53 -3.44
C ALA A 44 -5.58 40.95 -3.10
N THR A 45 -6.57 40.49 -3.86
CA THR A 45 -8.01 40.72 -3.60
C THR A 45 -8.49 39.99 -2.33
N SER A 46 -7.99 38.80 -2.05
CA SER A 46 -8.34 38.03 -0.83
C SER A 46 -7.74 38.64 0.44
N VAL A 47 -6.61 39.29 0.34
CA VAL A 47 -5.99 40.07 1.46
C VAL A 47 -6.74 41.34 1.72
N LEU A 48 -7.26 42.02 0.68
CA LEU A 48 -8.06 43.23 0.81
C LEU A 48 -9.48 42.95 1.38
N THR A 49 -10.03 41.74 1.15
CA THR A 49 -11.34 41.33 1.69
C THR A 49 -11.27 40.92 3.17
N SER A 50 -10.09 40.62 3.69
CA SER A 50 -9.87 40.27 5.11
C SER A 50 -9.53 41.47 6.00
N ALA A 51 -9.46 42.70 5.46
CA ALA A 51 -9.05 43.92 6.17
C ALA A 51 -10.13 45.02 6.14
N VAL A 52 -11.42 44.65 6.28
CA VAL A 52 -12.49 45.64 6.51
C VAL A 52 -12.95 45.51 7.96
N PRO A 53 -12.68 46.55 8.82
CA PRO A 53 -13.29 46.61 10.16
C PRO A 53 -14.75 46.97 10.02
N ALA A 54 -15.59 46.26 10.78
CA ALA A 54 -17.01 46.59 10.94
C ALA A 54 -17.12 47.91 11.69
N GLU A 55 -17.64 48.95 11.03
CA GLU A 55 -18.05 50.19 11.66
C GLU A 55 -19.40 50.66 11.10
N THR A 56 -20.28 51.03 12.07
CA THR A 56 -21.50 51.86 12.04
C THR A 56 -22.85 51.24 11.77
N ALA A 57 -23.57 51.11 12.87
CA ALA A 57 -24.91 51.70 13.01
C ALA A 57 -25.28 51.86 14.50
N VAL A 58 -25.42 53.07 14.97
CA VAL A 58 -26.02 53.59 16.21
C VAL A 58 -27.36 54.23 15.79
N PRO A 59 -28.40 54.59 16.65
CA PRO A 59 -28.49 54.69 18.11
C PRO A 59 -29.79 54.16 18.73
N GLU A 60 -29.89 53.98 20.00
CA GLU A 60 -30.47 54.90 21.03
C GLU A 60 -30.74 54.13 22.33
N GLY A 61 -30.44 54.78 23.46
CA GLY A 61 -31.18 54.53 24.71
C GLY A 61 -30.38 54.36 26.02
N THR A 62 -29.69 55.41 26.47
CA THR A 62 -29.60 56.03 27.84
C THR A 62 -29.45 55.17 29.08
N ARG A 63 -28.37 55.63 29.84
CA ARG A 63 -28.20 55.84 31.31
C ARG A 63 -27.41 54.81 32.11
N GLU A 64 -26.34 55.35 32.54
CA GLU A 64 -25.70 55.83 33.78
C GLU A 64 -24.87 54.77 34.47
N ALA A 65 -23.63 54.97 34.47
CA ALA A 65 -22.67 55.72 35.30
C ALA A 65 -22.21 54.89 36.53
N VAL A 66 -20.93 54.70 36.66
CA VAL A 66 -20.01 55.35 37.63
C VAL A 66 -18.78 54.43 37.83
N THR A 67 -17.60 55.00 37.42
CA THR A 67 -16.25 54.97 38.03
C THR A 67 -15.70 53.71 38.68
N GLU A 68 -14.47 53.26 38.53
CA GLU A 68 -13.15 53.91 38.50
C GLU A 68 -12.05 52.94 38.06
N THR A 69 -11.05 53.45 37.38
CA THR A 69 -9.73 52.82 37.10
C THR A 69 -8.74 53.37 38.15
N PRO A 70 -7.45 53.08 38.09
CA PRO A 70 -6.54 51.97 37.76
C PRO A 70 -5.50 51.70 38.90
N PRO A 71 -4.24 51.28 38.82
CA PRO A 71 -3.37 50.92 37.70
C PRO A 71 -2.45 49.66 37.88
N VAL A 72 -1.87 49.23 36.73
CA VAL A 72 -0.47 48.82 36.44
C VAL A 72 0.41 48.26 37.58
N GLU A 73 1.02 47.11 37.35
CA GLU A 73 2.49 46.93 37.30
C GLU A 73 2.94 45.57 36.74
N THR A 74 3.84 45.73 35.81
CA THR A 74 4.80 44.77 35.28
C THR A 74 5.78 44.27 36.34
N VAL A 75 6.17 43.00 36.34
CA VAL A 75 7.55 42.53 36.56
C VAL A 75 7.71 41.06 36.13
N THR A 76 8.67 40.81 35.31
CA THR A 76 9.37 39.54 34.97
C THR A 76 10.60 39.43 35.90
N PRO A 77 11.44 38.40 35.75
CA PRO A 77 11.33 36.99 36.20
C PRO A 77 12.42 36.67 37.26
N VAL A 78 12.36 35.58 37.96
CA VAL A 78 13.54 34.99 38.65
C VAL A 78 13.42 33.47 38.70
N GLU A 79 14.50 32.83 38.33
CA GLU A 79 14.95 31.46 38.55
C GLU A 79 14.94 31.09 40.05
N GLU A 80 14.87 29.82 40.32
CA GLU A 80 15.71 28.98 41.20
C GLU A 80 15.01 27.66 41.43
N GLN A 81 15.52 26.57 40.91
CA GLN A 81 16.51 25.64 41.44
C GLN A 81 16.16 25.07 42.84
N THR A 82 16.13 23.74 42.77
CA THR A 82 16.64 22.79 43.78
C THR A 82 15.83 22.58 45.04
N VAL A 83 15.52 21.36 45.34
CA VAL A 83 16.04 20.54 46.43
C VAL A 83 15.28 19.22 46.48
N ILE A 84 15.94 18.17 46.14
CA ILE A 84 16.47 17.02 46.89
C ILE A 84 15.43 15.97 47.30
N ASN A 85 15.61 14.81 46.72
CA ASN A 85 16.13 13.54 47.27
C ASN A 85 15.37 12.89 48.44
N THR A 86 15.33 11.62 48.26
CA THR A 86 15.40 10.53 49.25
C THR A 86 14.05 9.99 49.71
N VAL A 87 13.70 8.84 49.27
CA VAL A 87 13.86 7.59 50.01
C VAL A 87 13.87 6.44 49.03
N ALA A 88 15.09 5.96 48.80
CA ALA A 88 15.36 4.59 48.41
C ALA A 88 15.60 3.83 49.73
N GLU A 89 15.45 2.53 49.58
CA GLU A 89 15.91 1.52 50.54
C GLU A 89 14.90 1.02 51.57
N GLU A 90 14.98 -0.19 51.57
CA GLU A 90 14.65 -1.32 52.45
C GLU A 90 13.30 -2.00 52.10
N MET A 91 13.29 -3.21 51.63
CA MET A 91 13.87 -4.40 52.25
C MET A 91 14.20 -5.49 51.25
N THR A 92 15.43 -5.79 51.19
CA THR A 92 16.01 -7.07 50.86
C THR A 92 15.90 -8.05 52.02
N ALA A 93 15.84 -9.32 51.71
CA ALA A 93 16.28 -10.48 52.49
C ALA A 93 15.24 -11.21 53.33
N ALA A 94 15.06 -12.43 53.00
CA ALA A 94 15.37 -13.66 53.71
C ALA A 94 14.84 -14.84 52.85
N VAL A 95 15.68 -15.53 52.14
CA VAL A 95 16.69 -16.50 52.58
C VAL A 95 16.07 -17.90 52.90
N VAL A 96 16.66 -18.87 52.18
CA VAL A 96 17.04 -20.23 52.61
C VAL A 96 16.01 -21.34 52.36
N GLU A 97 16.23 -22.16 51.29
CA GLU A 97 17.06 -23.35 51.26
C GLU A 97 16.43 -24.56 52.01
N LYS A 98 16.19 -25.61 51.24
CA LYS A 98 16.62 -27.01 51.47
C LYS A 98 16.06 -27.88 50.38
N GLN A 99 16.89 -28.33 49.46
CA GLN A 99 17.64 -29.58 49.41
C GLN A 99 16.79 -30.86 49.35
N THR A 100 17.04 -31.48 48.23
CA THR A 100 16.97 -32.90 47.82
C THR A 100 17.28 -33.93 48.92
N PRO A 101 16.98 -35.25 48.79
CA PRO A 101 17.69 -36.13 47.88
C PRO A 101 16.83 -37.30 47.22
N VAL A 102 17.16 -37.72 45.97
CA VAL A 102 17.90 -38.93 45.54
C VAL A 102 17.46 -40.28 46.04
N ALA A 103 17.09 -41.14 45.14
CA ALA A 103 17.43 -42.58 45.02
C ALA A 103 16.81 -43.10 43.69
N THR A 104 17.51 -43.28 42.58
CA THR A 104 18.39 -44.41 42.20
C THR A 104 17.89 -45.81 42.45
N VAL A 105 17.68 -46.52 41.39
CA VAL A 105 18.05 -47.91 41.05
C VAL A 105 17.52 -48.19 39.64
N ALA A 106 18.23 -48.28 38.60
CA ALA A 106 19.24 -49.12 37.94
C ALA A 106 18.82 -50.61 37.90
N GLU A 107 18.94 -51.07 36.72
CA GLU A 107 19.44 -52.32 36.14
C GLU A 107 18.53 -52.79 35.01
N ALA A 108 18.96 -52.87 33.83
CA ALA A 108 20.09 -53.52 33.14
C ALA A 108 19.63 -54.74 32.29
N VAL A 109 20.03 -54.63 31.03
CA VAL A 109 20.71 -55.72 30.20
C VAL A 109 19.71 -56.73 29.54
N GLN A 110 19.68 -56.95 28.27
CA GLN A 110 20.66 -57.34 27.25
C GLN A 110 20.00 -57.58 25.90
N GLU A 111 20.67 -57.18 24.87
CA GLU A 111 20.86 -57.65 23.52
C GLU A 111 20.39 -59.10 23.22
N THR A 112 19.80 -59.28 22.03
CA THR A 112 20.40 -60.21 21.01
C THR A 112 19.69 -60.12 19.66
N SER A 113 20.48 -59.77 18.68
CA SER A 113 20.55 -60.18 17.27
C SER A 113 19.39 -60.83 16.50
N GLN A 114 19.25 -60.31 15.27
CA GLN A 114 18.56 -60.75 14.03
C GLN A 114 18.63 -62.27 13.68
N PRO A 115 17.78 -62.79 12.75
CA PRO A 115 17.81 -62.43 11.34
C PRO A 115 16.47 -62.38 10.57
N LYS A 116 16.55 -61.84 9.35
CA LYS A 116 15.61 -61.76 8.25
C LYS A 116 14.80 -63.03 7.95
N GLN A 117 13.49 -62.88 7.64
CA GLN A 117 12.80 -63.65 6.57
C GLN A 117 11.62 -62.89 5.96
N GLU A 118 11.44 -63.10 4.66
CA GLU A 118 10.51 -62.42 3.74
C GLU A 118 9.04 -62.91 3.87
N THR A 119 8.09 -61.98 3.68
CA THR A 119 6.75 -61.96 3.04
C THR A 119 5.79 -63.14 3.21
N PRO A 120 4.45 -62.98 3.22
CA PRO A 120 3.63 -62.27 2.26
C PRO A 120 2.44 -61.46 2.89
N PRO A 121 1.55 -60.81 2.10
CA PRO A 121 0.72 -59.70 2.51
C PRO A 121 -0.53 -60.13 3.26
N ILE A 122 -0.74 -59.61 4.46
CA ILE A 122 -1.95 -59.86 5.26
C ILE A 122 -2.91 -58.69 5.08
N THR A 123 -4.07 -59.03 4.50
CA THR A 123 -5.27 -58.20 4.38
C THR A 123 -5.82 -57.87 5.76
N PHE A 124 -5.76 -56.61 6.20
CA PHE A 124 -6.45 -56.19 7.43
C PHE A 124 -7.89 -55.85 7.13
N THR A 125 -8.80 -56.75 7.55
CA THR A 125 -10.23 -56.48 7.71
C THR A 125 -10.41 -55.54 8.91
N THR A 126 -10.75 -54.30 8.65
CA THR A 126 -11.15 -53.32 9.65
C THR A 126 -12.55 -53.70 10.18
N LYS A 127 -12.64 -54.06 11.44
CA LYS A 127 -13.93 -54.22 12.15
C LYS A 127 -14.62 -52.86 12.18
N THR A 128 -15.72 -52.75 11.45
CA THR A 128 -16.63 -51.60 11.45
C THR A 128 -17.38 -51.51 12.77
N ASN A 129 -17.27 -50.35 13.43
CA ASN A 129 -18.05 -49.98 14.61
C ASN A 129 -19.52 -49.78 14.21
N PRO A 130 -20.52 -50.52 14.81
CA PRO A 130 -21.92 -50.49 14.37
C PRO A 130 -22.67 -49.18 14.70
N PHE A 131 -22.08 -48.25 15.45
CA PHE A 131 -22.74 -47.01 15.91
C PHE A 131 -22.20 -45.69 15.34
N ALA A 132 -21.39 -45.75 14.30
CA ALA A 132 -20.99 -44.49 13.60
C ALA A 132 -22.08 -44.10 12.58
N PRO A 133 -22.58 -42.84 12.60
CA PRO A 133 -23.52 -42.39 11.60
C PRO A 133 -22.83 -42.35 10.23
N LYS A 134 -23.33 -43.16 9.30
CA LYS A 134 -22.86 -43.22 7.91
C LYS A 134 -23.02 -41.85 7.29
N LYS A 135 -21.93 -41.12 7.04
CA LYS A 135 -21.90 -39.99 6.08
C LYS A 135 -22.36 -40.58 4.74
N LYS A 136 -23.54 -40.19 4.27
CA LYS A 136 -24.01 -40.46 2.90
C LYS A 136 -22.99 -39.88 1.93
N VAL A 137 -22.22 -40.74 1.30
CA VAL A 137 -21.42 -40.39 0.12
C VAL A 137 -22.42 -40.05 -0.96
N ARG A 138 -22.46 -38.81 -1.34
CA ARG A 138 -23.34 -38.29 -2.39
C ARG A 138 -22.85 -38.86 -3.73
N ASN A 139 -23.64 -39.65 -4.37
CA ASN A 139 -23.38 -40.23 -5.67
C ASN A 139 -23.39 -39.11 -6.71
N PRO A 140 -22.33 -38.87 -7.49
CA PRO A 140 -22.30 -37.75 -8.48
C PRO A 140 -23.33 -37.85 -9.60
N PHE A 141 -24.01 -39.00 -9.71
CA PHE A 141 -25.00 -39.31 -10.76
C PHE A 141 -26.44 -39.48 -10.25
N GLU A 142 -26.73 -39.03 -9.00
CA GLU A 142 -28.15 -38.91 -8.63
C GLU A 142 -28.75 -37.79 -9.44
N PRO A 143 -29.84 -38.04 -10.21
CA PRO A 143 -30.54 -36.95 -10.92
C PRO A 143 -31.01 -35.96 -9.86
N LYS A 144 -30.60 -34.69 -9.98
CA LYS A 144 -31.22 -33.61 -9.19
C LYS A 144 -32.72 -33.82 -9.21
N GLN A 145 -33.32 -34.04 -8.01
CA GLN A 145 -34.76 -34.03 -7.89
C GLN A 145 -35.25 -32.79 -8.64
N SER A 146 -35.97 -33.02 -9.70
CA SER A 146 -36.65 -31.98 -10.44
C SER A 146 -37.44 -31.18 -9.42
N THR A 147 -37.07 -29.96 -9.21
CA THR A 147 -37.84 -29.02 -8.39
C THR A 147 -39.22 -29.05 -9.02
N ASN A 148 -40.23 -29.54 -8.31
CA ASN A 148 -41.60 -29.57 -8.81
C ASN A 148 -42.05 -28.16 -8.97
N TRP A 149 -41.74 -27.57 -10.14
CA TRP A 149 -42.11 -26.21 -10.52
C TRP A 149 -43.61 -26.01 -10.41
N GLU A 150 -44.37 -27.02 -10.72
CA GLU A 150 -45.82 -27.03 -10.60
C GLU A 150 -46.28 -26.84 -9.14
N ARG A 151 -45.66 -27.55 -8.20
CA ARG A 151 -45.97 -27.44 -6.77
C ARG A 151 -45.46 -26.11 -6.20
N PHE A 152 -44.29 -25.66 -6.62
CA PHE A 152 -43.76 -24.33 -6.25
C PHE A 152 -44.63 -23.17 -6.78
N ILE A 153 -45.10 -23.29 -8.01
CA ILE A 153 -45.98 -22.28 -8.64
C ILE A 153 -47.36 -22.33 -7.98
N GLY A 154 -47.96 -23.52 -7.82
CA GLY A 154 -49.33 -23.67 -7.27
C GLY A 154 -49.44 -23.32 -5.79
N GLU A 155 -48.53 -23.85 -4.95
CA GLU A 155 -48.64 -23.65 -3.49
C GLU A 155 -48.03 -22.32 -3.00
N ASN A 156 -46.95 -21.87 -3.62
CA ASN A 156 -46.19 -20.72 -3.11
C ASN A 156 -46.33 -19.45 -3.93
N LEU A 157 -46.32 -19.54 -5.26
CA LEU A 157 -46.27 -18.34 -6.12
C LEU A 157 -47.67 -17.75 -6.33
N PHE A 158 -48.67 -18.58 -6.69
CA PHE A 158 -50.03 -18.07 -6.94
C PHE A 158 -50.67 -17.47 -5.69
N SER A 159 -50.45 -18.03 -4.51
CA SER A 159 -50.97 -17.51 -3.26
C SER A 159 -50.36 -16.15 -2.91
N LYS A 160 -49.03 -15.96 -3.14
CA LYS A 160 -48.35 -14.70 -2.90
C LYS A 160 -48.72 -13.64 -3.92
N ILE A 161 -48.81 -14.02 -5.20
CA ILE A 161 -49.29 -13.11 -6.28
C ILE A 161 -50.73 -12.74 -6.06
N GLY A 162 -51.59 -13.67 -5.67
CA GLY A 162 -53.00 -13.40 -5.39
C GLY A 162 -53.21 -12.34 -4.32
N ILE A 163 -52.47 -12.42 -3.20
CA ILE A 163 -52.59 -11.41 -2.13
C ILE A 163 -52.05 -10.02 -2.56
N VAL A 164 -50.96 -10.00 -3.34
CA VAL A 164 -50.42 -8.75 -3.90
C VAL A 164 -51.42 -8.11 -4.85
N ILE A 165 -52.06 -8.89 -5.73
CA ILE A 165 -53.14 -8.40 -6.63
C ILE A 165 -54.32 -7.86 -5.84
N ILE A 166 -54.75 -8.51 -4.76
CA ILE A 166 -55.82 -8.03 -3.87
C ILE A 166 -55.43 -6.67 -3.25
N ILE A 167 -54.19 -6.57 -2.72
CA ILE A 167 -53.70 -5.30 -2.14
C ILE A 167 -53.68 -4.18 -3.16
N ILE A 168 -53.18 -4.44 -4.38
CA ILE A 168 -53.17 -3.47 -5.48
C ILE A 168 -54.63 -3.10 -5.88
N GLY A 169 -55.51 -4.12 -5.96
CA GLY A 169 -56.93 -3.90 -6.25
C GLY A 169 -57.62 -2.99 -5.22
N VAL A 170 -57.39 -3.18 -3.94
CA VAL A 170 -57.88 -2.30 -2.85
C VAL A 170 -57.34 -0.88 -3.04
N PHE A 171 -56.04 -0.76 -3.32
CA PHE A 171 -55.42 0.57 -3.57
C PHE A 171 -56.08 1.30 -4.76
N ILE A 172 -56.21 0.60 -5.91
CA ILE A 172 -56.82 1.15 -7.11
C ILE A 172 -58.31 1.50 -6.84
N GLY A 173 -59.08 0.64 -6.16
CA GLY A 173 -60.45 0.85 -5.80
C GLY A 173 -60.66 2.07 -4.90
N VAL A 174 -59.80 2.25 -3.91
CA VAL A 174 -59.77 3.46 -3.05
C VAL A 174 -59.43 4.71 -3.87
N LYS A 175 -58.40 4.67 -4.72
CA LYS A 175 -58.03 5.79 -5.59
C LYS A 175 -59.15 6.16 -6.55
N TYR A 176 -59.77 5.18 -7.23
CA TYR A 176 -60.89 5.37 -8.14
C TYR A 176 -62.11 5.94 -7.42
N SER A 177 -62.45 5.38 -6.24
CA SER A 177 -63.55 5.88 -5.40
C SER A 177 -63.33 7.31 -4.90
N ILE A 178 -62.06 7.72 -4.68
CA ILE A 178 -61.74 9.11 -4.34
C ILE A 178 -61.95 10.01 -5.55
N GLN A 179 -61.48 9.62 -6.73
CA GLN A 179 -61.56 10.43 -7.96
C GLN A 179 -63.02 10.67 -8.45
N HIS A 180 -63.88 9.67 -8.28
CA HIS A 180 -65.24 9.71 -8.76
C HIS A 180 -66.28 10.01 -7.68
N ASN A 181 -65.91 10.28 -6.43
CA ASN A 181 -66.82 10.59 -5.31
C ASN A 181 -67.95 9.58 -5.11
N LEU A 182 -67.74 8.30 -5.49
CA LEU A 182 -68.79 7.25 -5.48
C LEU A 182 -69.29 6.88 -4.07
N ILE A 183 -68.42 6.96 -3.10
CA ILE A 183 -68.61 6.53 -1.70
C ILE A 183 -68.01 7.58 -0.77
N SER A 184 -68.67 7.88 0.35
CA SER A 184 -68.17 8.85 1.31
C SER A 184 -66.78 8.40 1.87
N PRO A 185 -65.86 9.32 2.21
CA PRO A 185 -64.56 8.97 2.74
C PRO A 185 -64.63 8.04 3.95
N ALA A 186 -65.55 8.26 4.87
CA ALA A 186 -65.76 7.41 6.03
C ALA A 186 -66.12 5.96 5.65
N MET A 187 -67.06 5.78 4.68
CA MET A 187 -67.51 4.46 4.23
C MET A 187 -66.34 3.72 3.52
N ARG A 188 -65.44 4.42 2.79
CA ARG A 188 -64.23 3.81 2.18
C ARG A 188 -63.33 3.19 3.23
N LEU A 189 -63.09 3.90 4.36
CA LEU A 189 -62.29 3.40 5.48
C LEU A 189 -62.93 2.18 6.13
N VAL A 190 -64.28 2.26 6.38
CA VAL A 190 -65.02 1.13 6.97
C VAL A 190 -64.91 -0.11 6.08
N LEU A 191 -65.09 0.02 4.75
CA LEU A 191 -64.98 -1.10 3.81
C LEU A 191 -63.55 -1.68 3.80
N GLY A 192 -62.53 -0.83 3.85
CA GLY A 192 -61.12 -1.25 3.94
C GLY A 192 -60.82 -2.04 5.21
N TYR A 193 -61.29 -1.55 6.38
CA TYR A 193 -61.13 -2.30 7.64
C TYR A 193 -61.93 -3.58 7.63
N LEU A 194 -63.19 -3.61 7.12
CA LEU A 194 -64.00 -4.82 6.99
C LEU A 194 -63.30 -5.87 6.10
N MET A 195 -62.69 -5.45 5.00
CA MET A 195 -61.92 -6.34 4.14
C MET A 195 -60.67 -6.92 4.87
N GLY A 196 -59.94 -6.09 5.59
CA GLY A 196 -58.83 -6.52 6.44
C GLY A 196 -59.27 -7.53 7.51
N ILE A 197 -60.40 -7.24 8.23
CA ILE A 197 -60.96 -8.14 9.23
C ILE A 197 -61.43 -9.46 8.56
N GLY A 198 -62.08 -9.41 7.42
CA GLY A 198 -62.52 -10.58 6.66
C GLY A 198 -61.34 -11.50 6.29
N LEU A 199 -60.23 -10.95 5.78
CA LEU A 199 -59.01 -11.71 5.50
C LEU A 199 -58.35 -12.24 6.77
N PHE A 200 -58.33 -11.47 7.84
CA PHE A 200 -57.78 -11.91 9.12
C PHE A 200 -58.56 -13.08 9.72
N VAL A 201 -59.88 -12.99 9.77
CA VAL A 201 -60.79 -14.03 10.31
C VAL A 201 -60.69 -15.27 9.44
N THR A 202 -60.78 -15.15 8.11
CA THR A 202 -60.61 -16.29 7.21
C THR A 202 -59.22 -16.94 7.36
N GLY A 203 -58.19 -16.15 7.49
CA GLY A 203 -56.84 -16.62 7.78
C GLY A 203 -56.81 -17.42 9.09
N ALA A 204 -57.37 -16.84 10.18
CA ALA A 204 -57.40 -17.52 11.50
C ALA A 204 -58.18 -18.84 11.47
N MET A 205 -59.30 -18.89 10.76
CA MET A 205 -60.14 -20.13 10.63
C MET A 205 -59.40 -21.20 9.83
N LEU A 206 -58.64 -20.86 8.79
CA LEU A 206 -57.92 -21.78 7.92
C LEU A 206 -56.58 -22.27 8.54
N LYS A 207 -56.12 -21.72 9.67
CA LYS A 207 -54.82 -22.01 10.27
C LYS A 207 -54.62 -23.50 10.51
N LYS A 208 -55.62 -24.21 11.07
CA LYS A 208 -55.51 -25.63 11.39
C LYS A 208 -55.36 -26.56 10.19
N LYS A 209 -55.88 -26.17 9.00
CA LYS A 209 -55.94 -27.03 7.81
C LYS A 209 -54.92 -26.59 6.73
N TYR A 210 -54.66 -25.30 6.61
CA TYR A 210 -53.82 -24.71 5.55
C TYR A 210 -52.95 -23.59 6.13
N GLU A 211 -51.96 -23.97 6.98
CA GLU A 211 -51.16 -23.02 7.76
C GLU A 211 -50.40 -22.01 6.90
N SER A 212 -49.78 -22.47 5.81
CA SER A 212 -49.02 -21.57 4.92
C SER A 212 -49.92 -20.57 4.18
N PHE A 213 -51.07 -21.00 3.72
CA PHE A 213 -52.06 -20.15 3.07
C PHE A 213 -52.68 -19.16 4.07
N SER A 214 -53.07 -19.65 5.25
CA SER A 214 -53.52 -18.82 6.37
C SER A 214 -52.51 -17.74 6.75
N ALA A 215 -51.22 -18.03 6.77
CA ALA A 215 -50.15 -17.07 7.04
C ALA A 215 -50.13 -15.94 6.00
N ILE A 216 -50.36 -16.25 4.71
CA ILE A 216 -50.41 -15.26 3.62
C ILE A 216 -51.65 -14.35 3.78
N LEU A 217 -52.81 -14.92 4.11
CA LEU A 217 -54.03 -14.15 4.34
C LEU A 217 -53.88 -13.17 5.52
N VAL A 218 -53.29 -13.64 6.64
CA VAL A 218 -53.05 -12.78 7.81
C VAL A 218 -52.05 -11.69 7.49
N SER A 219 -50.97 -11.98 6.71
CA SER A 219 -50.05 -10.97 6.24
C SER A 219 -50.72 -9.91 5.39
N GLY A 220 -51.60 -10.33 4.47
CA GLY A 220 -52.36 -9.42 3.62
C GLY A 220 -53.33 -8.55 4.43
N ALA A 221 -53.99 -9.12 5.42
CA ALA A 221 -54.88 -8.38 6.35
C ALA A 221 -54.09 -7.28 7.08
N MET A 222 -52.92 -7.60 7.62
CA MET A 222 -52.07 -6.61 8.29
C MET A 222 -51.63 -5.49 7.36
N THR A 223 -51.21 -5.82 6.15
CA THR A 223 -50.84 -4.82 5.13
C THR A 223 -52.03 -3.88 4.80
N ILE A 224 -53.24 -4.40 4.69
CA ILE A 224 -54.45 -3.60 4.48
C ILE A 224 -54.72 -2.68 5.69
N PHE A 225 -54.57 -3.18 6.92
CA PHE A 225 -54.73 -2.35 8.12
C PHE A 225 -53.74 -1.19 8.15
N TYR A 226 -52.50 -1.41 7.84
CA TYR A 226 -51.49 -0.33 7.71
C TYR A 226 -51.90 0.71 6.68
N PHE A 227 -52.28 0.25 5.49
CA PHE A 227 -52.64 1.12 4.37
C PHE A 227 -53.90 1.95 4.64
N VAL A 228 -54.97 1.33 5.18
CA VAL A 228 -56.22 2.02 5.50
C VAL A 228 -56.01 3.05 6.63
N THR A 229 -55.21 2.70 7.65
CA THR A 229 -54.87 3.64 8.73
C THR A 229 -54.09 4.84 8.20
N PHE A 230 -53.11 4.59 7.29
CA PHE A 230 -52.34 5.65 6.64
C PHE A 230 -53.29 6.60 5.84
N ILE A 231 -54.19 6.05 5.03
CA ILE A 231 -55.15 6.87 4.25
C ILE A 231 -56.10 7.66 5.18
N ALA A 232 -56.52 7.04 6.29
CA ALA A 232 -57.40 7.72 7.27
C ALA A 232 -56.73 8.96 7.89
N TYR A 233 -55.41 8.90 8.08
CA TYR A 233 -54.60 10.01 8.57
C TYR A 233 -54.23 10.98 7.43
N ALA A 234 -53.48 10.50 6.41
CA ALA A 234 -52.77 11.33 5.45
C ALA A 234 -53.68 11.93 4.36
N VAL A 235 -54.76 11.21 3.97
CA VAL A 235 -55.60 11.61 2.86
C VAL A 235 -56.93 12.22 3.37
N PHE A 236 -57.53 11.61 4.37
CA PHE A 236 -58.85 12.02 4.85
C PHE A 236 -58.85 12.86 6.13
N GLY A 237 -57.72 12.89 6.88
CA GLY A 237 -57.63 13.68 8.11
C GLY A 237 -58.58 13.25 9.24
N TYR A 238 -59.16 12.03 9.18
CA TYR A 238 -60.07 11.53 10.21
C TYR A 238 -59.35 11.10 11.50
N PHE A 239 -58.14 10.67 11.40
CA PHE A 239 -57.34 10.27 12.56
C PHE A 239 -56.29 11.34 12.87
N PRO A 240 -56.17 11.75 14.16
CA PRO A 240 -55.00 12.52 14.56
C PRO A 240 -53.76 11.66 14.46
N GLN A 241 -52.61 12.30 14.27
CA GLN A 241 -51.30 11.63 14.13
C GLN A 241 -51.02 10.64 15.25
N SER A 242 -51.31 10.98 16.49
CA SER A 242 -51.11 10.14 17.66
C SER A 242 -51.92 8.84 17.62
N LEU A 243 -53.18 8.90 17.19
CA LEU A 243 -54.07 7.73 17.03
C LEU A 243 -53.58 6.83 15.88
N ALA A 244 -53.23 7.41 14.75
CA ALA A 244 -52.66 6.66 13.63
C ALA A 244 -51.37 5.95 14.01
N PHE A 245 -50.49 6.62 14.73
CA PHE A 245 -49.26 6.06 15.26
C PHE A 245 -49.52 4.88 16.22
N LEU A 246 -50.43 5.06 17.18
CA LEU A 246 -50.81 4.01 18.13
C LEU A 246 -51.38 2.78 17.42
N LEU A 247 -52.30 2.94 16.46
CA LEU A 247 -52.89 1.84 15.70
C LEU A 247 -51.84 1.09 14.88
N MET A 248 -50.97 1.80 14.17
CA MET A 248 -49.89 1.17 13.39
C MET A 248 -48.91 0.46 14.27
N PHE A 249 -48.53 1.00 15.43
CA PHE A 249 -47.73 0.32 16.43
C PHE A 249 -48.39 -0.97 16.92
N LEU A 250 -49.69 -0.95 17.25
CA LEU A 250 -50.43 -2.14 17.64
C LEU A 250 -50.45 -3.19 16.52
N PHE A 251 -50.68 -2.78 15.27
CA PHE A 251 -50.60 -3.73 14.14
C PHE A 251 -49.20 -4.34 13.99
N THR A 252 -48.12 -3.57 14.24
CA THR A 252 -46.75 -4.12 14.29
C THR A 252 -46.65 -5.18 15.38
N ALA A 253 -47.13 -4.90 16.59
CA ALA A 253 -47.06 -5.86 17.69
C ALA A 253 -47.90 -7.13 17.38
N PHE A 254 -49.13 -6.98 16.85
CA PHE A 254 -49.95 -8.12 16.41
C PHE A 254 -49.29 -8.93 15.30
N THR A 255 -48.61 -8.28 14.35
CA THR A 255 -47.92 -8.96 13.26
C THR A 255 -46.74 -9.78 13.80
N VAL A 256 -46.00 -9.25 14.77
CA VAL A 256 -44.94 -9.99 15.46
C VAL A 256 -45.49 -11.21 16.21
N LEU A 257 -46.59 -11.07 16.97
CA LEU A 257 -47.26 -12.17 17.67
C LEU A 257 -47.79 -13.22 16.68
N ALA A 258 -48.41 -12.78 15.57
CA ALA A 258 -48.84 -13.66 14.50
C ALA A 258 -47.65 -14.43 13.89
N SER A 259 -46.53 -13.78 13.62
CA SER A 259 -45.34 -14.41 13.06
C SER A 259 -44.82 -15.53 13.95
N LEU A 260 -44.83 -15.32 15.28
CA LEU A 260 -44.40 -16.33 16.26
C LEU A 260 -45.40 -17.49 16.29
N SER A 261 -46.75 -17.20 16.28
CA SER A 261 -47.78 -18.21 16.34
C SER A 261 -47.89 -19.07 15.08
N TYR A 262 -47.52 -18.53 13.92
CA TYR A 262 -47.48 -19.24 12.63
C TYR A 262 -46.08 -19.79 12.33
N ASN A 263 -45.08 -19.45 13.13
CA ASN A 263 -43.69 -19.77 12.87
C ASN A 263 -43.21 -19.44 11.44
N GLN A 264 -43.68 -18.31 10.89
CA GLN A 264 -43.43 -17.87 9.51
C GLN A 264 -42.71 -16.54 9.47
N VAL A 265 -41.46 -16.59 8.94
CA VAL A 265 -40.62 -15.41 8.83
C VAL A 265 -41.18 -14.33 7.93
N VAL A 266 -41.97 -14.70 6.92
CA VAL A 266 -42.57 -13.73 5.96
C VAL A 266 -43.50 -12.77 6.67
N ILE A 267 -44.33 -13.24 7.65
CA ILE A 267 -45.19 -12.40 8.47
C ILE A 267 -44.36 -11.39 9.26
N ALA A 268 -43.25 -11.86 9.86
CA ALA A 268 -42.34 -11.01 10.62
C ALA A 268 -41.69 -9.91 9.75
N ILE A 269 -41.29 -10.23 8.50
CA ILE A 269 -40.72 -9.26 7.56
C ILE A 269 -41.76 -8.22 7.14
N ILE A 270 -43.02 -8.62 6.88
CA ILE A 270 -44.11 -7.68 6.56
C ILE A 270 -44.36 -6.73 7.73
N GLY A 271 -44.43 -7.26 8.96
CA GLY A 271 -44.53 -6.43 10.16
C GLY A 271 -43.36 -5.49 10.36
N LEU A 272 -42.15 -5.96 10.04
CA LEU A 272 -40.95 -5.15 10.09
C LEU A 272 -40.99 -3.99 9.07
N VAL A 273 -41.31 -4.28 7.81
CA VAL A 273 -41.42 -3.24 6.75
C VAL A 273 -42.54 -2.24 7.11
N GLY A 274 -43.69 -2.73 7.58
CA GLY A 274 -44.77 -1.86 8.07
C GLY A 274 -44.28 -0.98 9.22
N GLY A 275 -43.63 -1.56 10.23
CA GLY A 275 -43.09 -0.82 11.36
C GLY A 275 -42.08 0.27 10.96
N TYR A 276 -41.15 -0.03 10.07
CA TYR A 276 -40.22 1.00 9.56
C TYR A 276 -40.89 2.07 8.70
N ALA A 277 -41.96 1.75 8.02
CA ALA A 277 -42.70 2.71 7.19
C ALA A 277 -43.50 3.72 8.03
N VAL A 278 -43.92 3.35 9.25
CA VAL A 278 -44.84 4.19 10.10
C VAL A 278 -44.30 5.62 10.30
N PRO A 279 -43.06 5.88 10.72
CA PRO A 279 -42.60 7.25 10.92
C PRO A 279 -42.56 8.08 9.63
N PHE A 280 -42.27 7.47 8.48
CA PHE A 280 -42.25 8.15 7.19
C PHE A 280 -43.66 8.45 6.70
N LEU A 281 -44.60 7.49 6.87
CA LEU A 281 -45.97 7.65 6.46
C LEU A 281 -46.72 8.68 7.31
N LEU A 282 -46.36 8.82 8.59
CA LEU A 282 -47.00 9.73 9.52
C LEU A 282 -46.21 11.02 9.76
N SER A 283 -45.10 11.23 9.04
CA SER A 283 -44.29 12.44 9.17
C SER A 283 -45.07 13.69 8.74
N ASN A 284 -44.94 14.71 9.58
CA ASN A 284 -45.48 16.06 9.32
C ASN A 284 -44.37 17.10 9.11
N ASN A 285 -43.17 16.64 8.75
CA ASN A 285 -41.95 17.46 8.58
C ASN A 285 -41.54 18.24 9.84
N SER A 286 -41.83 17.71 11.03
CA SER A 286 -41.49 18.37 12.30
C SER A 286 -39.98 18.42 12.57
N GLY A 287 -39.15 17.73 11.78
CA GLY A 287 -37.70 17.69 11.95
C GLY A 287 -37.19 16.90 13.17
N GLN A 288 -38.09 16.25 13.94
CA GLN A 288 -37.69 15.55 15.18
C GLN A 288 -37.12 14.17 14.88
N VAL A 289 -35.83 14.11 14.52
CA VAL A 289 -35.11 12.87 14.17
C VAL A 289 -34.95 11.93 15.37
N GLU A 290 -34.95 12.47 16.60
CA GLU A 290 -34.80 11.70 17.85
C GLU A 290 -35.95 10.72 18.05
N ILE A 291 -37.20 11.15 17.74
CA ILE A 291 -38.38 10.29 17.87
C ILE A 291 -38.32 9.16 16.86
N LEU A 292 -37.94 9.46 15.62
CA LEU A 292 -37.74 8.46 14.57
C LEU A 292 -36.69 7.42 14.99
N PHE A 293 -35.58 7.87 15.52
CA PHE A 293 -34.47 7.00 15.95
C PHE A 293 -34.83 6.17 17.18
N ALA A 294 -35.48 6.77 18.19
CA ALA A 294 -35.95 6.03 19.35
C ALA A 294 -36.95 4.94 18.98
N TYR A 295 -37.91 5.25 18.11
CA TYR A 295 -38.90 4.28 17.60
C TYR A 295 -38.21 3.13 16.84
N THR A 296 -37.29 3.45 15.94
CA THR A 296 -36.56 2.44 15.15
C THR A 296 -35.66 1.57 16.05
N ALA A 297 -35.04 2.17 17.08
CA ALA A 297 -34.27 1.44 18.08
C ALA A 297 -35.12 0.40 18.84
N ILE A 298 -36.37 0.77 19.23
CA ILE A 298 -37.30 -0.14 19.89
C ILE A 298 -37.62 -1.34 18.99
N ILE A 299 -37.87 -1.11 17.69
CA ILE A 299 -38.10 -2.18 16.71
C ILE A 299 -36.86 -3.08 16.60
N ASN A 300 -35.67 -2.50 16.52
CA ASN A 300 -34.40 -3.27 16.43
C ASN A 300 -34.15 -4.10 17.68
N ILE A 301 -34.46 -3.58 18.86
CA ILE A 301 -34.41 -4.35 20.12
C ILE A 301 -35.42 -5.52 20.09
N GLY A 302 -36.62 -5.29 19.53
CA GLY A 302 -37.60 -6.36 19.26
C GLY A 302 -37.03 -7.46 18.36
N VAL A 303 -36.34 -7.10 17.27
CA VAL A 303 -35.67 -8.05 16.38
C VAL A 303 -34.53 -8.79 17.12
N LEU A 304 -33.76 -8.06 17.94
CA LEU A 304 -32.74 -8.66 18.79
C LEU A 304 -33.34 -9.72 19.74
N ILE A 305 -34.42 -9.39 20.43
CA ILE A 305 -35.12 -10.33 21.33
C ILE A 305 -35.60 -11.55 20.56
N LEU A 306 -36.22 -11.37 19.38
CA LEU A 306 -36.63 -12.46 18.51
C LEU A 306 -35.45 -13.35 18.07
N SER A 307 -34.26 -12.78 17.89
CA SER A 307 -33.06 -13.53 17.52
C SER A 307 -32.60 -14.54 18.59
N PHE A 308 -32.96 -14.35 19.87
CA PHE A 308 -32.72 -15.35 20.92
C PHE A 308 -33.66 -16.56 20.82
N TYR A 309 -34.90 -16.35 20.33
CA TYR A 309 -35.92 -17.38 20.27
C TYR A 309 -36.01 -18.08 18.90
N LYS A 310 -35.82 -17.31 17.82
CA LYS A 310 -36.00 -17.78 16.44
C LYS A 310 -34.81 -17.45 15.57
N GLN A 311 -34.41 -18.41 14.74
CA GLN A 311 -33.28 -18.24 13.80
C GLN A 311 -33.77 -17.79 12.42
N TRP A 312 -34.37 -16.65 12.37
CA TRP A 312 -34.85 -16.09 11.10
C TRP A 312 -33.78 -15.18 10.50
N ARG A 313 -32.77 -15.81 9.84
CA ARG A 313 -31.66 -15.08 9.16
C ARG A 313 -32.17 -13.98 8.23
N SER A 314 -33.25 -14.26 7.46
CA SER A 314 -33.85 -13.28 6.56
C SER A 314 -34.40 -12.06 7.31
N LEU A 315 -35.00 -12.26 8.51
CA LEU A 315 -35.49 -11.14 9.34
C LEU A 315 -34.34 -10.26 9.83
N TYR A 316 -33.24 -10.89 10.28
CA TYR A 316 -32.02 -10.17 10.69
C TYR A 316 -31.44 -9.35 9.54
N ILE A 317 -31.30 -9.95 8.35
CA ILE A 317 -30.77 -9.26 7.15
C ILE A 317 -31.68 -8.11 6.75
N SER A 318 -33.00 -8.31 6.73
CA SER A 318 -33.96 -7.26 6.38
C SER A 318 -33.93 -6.11 7.38
N ALA A 319 -33.89 -6.39 8.67
CA ALA A 319 -33.80 -5.37 9.71
C ALA A 319 -32.49 -4.59 9.62
N LEU A 320 -31.35 -5.27 9.46
CA LEU A 320 -30.05 -4.66 9.28
C LEU A 320 -30.05 -3.70 8.08
N PHE A 321 -30.53 -4.18 6.92
CA PHE A 321 -30.55 -3.38 5.69
C PHE A 321 -31.49 -2.17 5.80
N LEU A 322 -32.73 -2.37 6.31
CA LEU A 322 -33.69 -1.29 6.47
C LEU A 322 -33.22 -0.21 7.46
N THR A 323 -32.56 -0.61 8.56
CA THR A 323 -32.04 0.34 9.54
C THR A 323 -30.91 1.19 8.94
N TRP A 324 -29.96 0.56 8.25
CA TRP A 324 -28.89 1.30 7.61
C TRP A 324 -29.39 2.18 6.46
N LEU A 325 -30.37 1.70 5.70
CA LEU A 325 -31.02 2.47 4.66
C LEU A 325 -31.73 3.72 5.27
N LEU A 326 -32.43 3.55 6.38
CA LEU A 326 -33.07 4.65 7.11
C LEU A 326 -32.03 5.66 7.59
N LEU A 327 -30.99 5.20 8.25
CA LEU A 327 -29.93 6.08 8.78
C LEU A 327 -29.24 6.86 7.66
N PHE A 328 -28.85 6.19 6.58
CA PHE A 328 -28.20 6.86 5.44
C PHE A 328 -29.14 7.79 4.68
N SER A 329 -30.43 7.43 4.53
CA SER A 329 -31.40 8.28 3.84
C SER A 329 -31.72 9.55 4.64
N THR A 330 -31.90 9.43 5.95
CA THR A 330 -32.12 10.60 6.83
C THR A 330 -30.87 11.47 6.92
N TRP A 331 -29.71 10.88 7.02
CA TRP A 331 -28.45 11.61 6.98
C TRP A 331 -28.30 12.40 5.67
N ALA A 332 -28.57 11.80 4.52
CA ALA A 332 -28.41 12.44 3.22
C ALA A 332 -29.45 13.54 2.95
N SER A 333 -30.63 13.48 3.56
CA SER A 333 -31.77 14.39 3.25
C SER A 333 -32.06 15.40 4.34
N ALA A 334 -31.75 15.12 5.60
CA ALA A 334 -32.30 15.89 6.73
C ALA A 334 -31.25 16.23 7.82
N TYR A 335 -30.00 15.73 7.72
CA TYR A 335 -28.98 15.99 8.74
C TYR A 335 -28.61 17.48 8.80
N GLN A 336 -28.57 18.01 10.01
CA GLN A 336 -28.09 19.35 10.35
C GLN A 336 -26.99 19.24 11.41
N TYR A 337 -26.14 20.26 11.51
CA TYR A 337 -25.01 20.28 12.45
C TYR A 337 -25.42 20.01 13.90
N ASP A 338 -26.57 20.54 14.35
CA ASP A 338 -27.08 20.36 15.71
C ASP A 338 -27.59 18.94 15.98
N ASP A 339 -27.80 18.12 14.94
CA ASP A 339 -28.25 16.74 15.05
C ASP A 339 -27.13 15.73 15.32
N PHE A 340 -25.90 16.19 15.55
CA PHE A 340 -24.74 15.30 15.81
C PHE A 340 -25.03 14.24 16.86
N VAL A 341 -25.56 14.64 18.02
CA VAL A 341 -25.76 13.72 19.16
C VAL A 341 -26.83 12.65 18.85
N PRO A 342 -28.03 12.98 18.34
CA PRO A 342 -29.03 12.00 17.93
C PRO A 342 -28.50 10.98 16.91
N TYR A 343 -27.81 11.43 15.85
CA TYR A 343 -27.25 10.54 14.83
C TYR A 343 -26.13 9.66 15.38
N PHE A 344 -25.24 10.20 16.21
CA PHE A 344 -24.15 9.44 16.80
C PHE A 344 -24.65 8.37 17.77
N VAL A 345 -25.61 8.72 18.64
CA VAL A 345 -26.22 7.77 19.59
C VAL A 345 -26.98 6.68 18.85
N PHE A 346 -27.78 7.03 17.84
CA PHE A 346 -28.53 6.05 17.07
C PHE A 346 -27.61 5.11 16.27
N ASN A 347 -26.55 5.67 15.66
CA ASN A 347 -25.50 4.88 15.01
C ASN A 347 -24.88 3.85 15.97
N LEU A 348 -24.53 4.27 17.19
CA LEU A 348 -23.98 3.40 18.24
C LEU A 348 -24.98 2.31 18.66
N VAL A 349 -26.23 2.69 18.95
CA VAL A 349 -27.29 1.75 19.35
C VAL A 349 -27.55 0.72 18.25
N THR A 350 -27.61 1.17 16.99
CA THR A 350 -27.79 0.31 15.83
C THR A 350 -26.65 -0.70 15.74
N PHE A 351 -25.41 -0.23 15.81
CA PHE A 351 -24.23 -1.10 15.77
C PHE A 351 -24.28 -2.15 16.89
N LEU A 352 -24.45 -1.72 18.14
CA LEU A 352 -24.48 -2.63 19.28
C LEU A 352 -25.61 -3.66 19.17
N THR A 353 -26.80 -3.25 18.74
CA THR A 353 -27.95 -4.14 18.58
C THR A 353 -27.69 -5.26 17.56
N PHE A 354 -27.21 -4.90 16.36
CA PHE A 354 -26.93 -5.89 15.31
C PHE A 354 -25.66 -6.69 15.58
N TYR A 355 -24.66 -6.08 16.22
CA TYR A 355 -23.46 -6.78 16.67
C TYR A 355 -23.78 -7.88 17.68
N VAL A 356 -24.57 -7.56 18.71
CA VAL A 356 -25.00 -8.52 19.72
C VAL A 356 -25.92 -9.57 19.10
N ALA A 357 -26.88 -9.19 18.25
CA ALA A 357 -27.74 -10.13 17.56
C ALA A 357 -26.96 -11.14 16.71
N PHE A 358 -25.92 -10.69 16.01
CA PHE A 358 -25.04 -11.56 15.23
C PHE A 358 -24.28 -12.56 16.13
N ILE A 359 -23.67 -12.03 17.20
CA ILE A 359 -22.89 -12.86 18.13
C ILE A 359 -23.78 -13.93 18.79
N VAL A 360 -24.96 -13.54 19.26
CA VAL A 360 -25.91 -14.45 19.90
C VAL A 360 -26.33 -15.58 18.96
N GLN A 361 -26.65 -15.26 17.70
CA GLN A 361 -27.00 -16.27 16.69
C GLN A 361 -25.87 -17.26 16.44
N LYS A 362 -24.61 -16.83 16.51
CA LYS A 362 -23.45 -17.68 16.20
C LYS A 362 -22.90 -18.44 17.41
N ILE A 363 -23.09 -17.95 18.63
CA ILE A 363 -22.63 -18.63 19.87
C ILE A 363 -23.60 -19.71 20.30
N HIS A 364 -24.90 -19.42 20.32
CA HIS A 364 -25.88 -20.37 20.83
C HIS A 364 -26.03 -21.65 20.02
N ARG A 365 -25.59 -21.62 18.76
CA ARG A 365 -25.59 -22.82 17.92
C ARG A 365 -24.32 -22.84 17.10
N VAL A 366 -23.40 -23.74 17.42
CA VAL A 366 -22.13 -24.03 16.74
C VAL A 366 -22.33 -24.11 15.20
N GLN A 367 -22.64 -23.00 14.56
CA GLN A 367 -22.75 -22.93 13.10
C GLN A 367 -21.43 -22.45 12.52
N GLU A 368 -21.00 -23.10 11.46
CA GLU A 368 -19.86 -22.62 10.68
C GLU A 368 -20.19 -21.24 10.11
N LEU A 369 -19.20 -20.33 10.10
CA LEU A 369 -19.30 -19.03 9.50
C LEU A 369 -19.35 -19.18 7.97
N GLU A 370 -20.44 -18.73 7.37
CA GLU A 370 -20.55 -18.60 5.92
C GLU A 370 -19.98 -17.25 5.45
N ALA A 371 -19.56 -17.17 4.19
CA ALA A 371 -19.04 -15.93 3.62
C ALA A 371 -20.02 -14.75 3.74
N VAL A 372 -21.32 -15.02 3.60
CA VAL A 372 -22.38 -14.01 3.75
C VAL A 372 -22.43 -13.46 5.18
N ASP A 373 -22.22 -14.31 6.19
CA ASP A 373 -22.19 -13.89 7.60
C ASP A 373 -21.02 -12.93 7.86
N VAL A 374 -19.84 -13.24 7.29
CA VAL A 374 -18.66 -12.38 7.39
C VAL A 374 -18.93 -11.04 6.73
N LEU A 375 -19.54 -11.03 5.53
CA LEU A 375 -19.87 -9.79 4.81
C LEU A 375 -20.87 -8.92 5.59
N LEU A 376 -21.92 -9.53 6.18
CA LEU A 376 -22.91 -8.77 6.97
C LEU A 376 -22.30 -8.18 8.24
N PHE A 377 -21.42 -8.92 8.90
CA PHE A 377 -20.73 -8.46 10.09
C PHE A 377 -19.77 -7.30 9.78
N LEU A 378 -18.99 -7.46 8.70
CA LEU A 378 -18.10 -6.40 8.22
C LEU A 378 -18.90 -5.17 7.77
N PHE A 379 -19.98 -5.37 7.03
CA PHE A 379 -20.85 -4.26 6.60
C PHE A 379 -21.36 -3.46 7.79
N SER A 380 -21.89 -4.12 8.83
CA SER A 380 -22.37 -3.43 10.03
C SER A 380 -21.26 -2.66 10.76
N SER A 381 -20.09 -3.29 10.95
CA SER A 381 -18.97 -2.67 11.66
C SER A 381 -18.33 -1.52 10.87
N LEU A 382 -18.17 -1.68 9.57
CA LEU A 382 -17.59 -0.64 8.71
C LEU A 382 -18.55 0.53 8.48
N SER A 383 -19.86 0.27 8.34
CA SER A 383 -20.87 1.33 8.21
C SER A 383 -20.97 2.18 9.49
N PHE A 384 -20.94 1.51 10.65
CA PHE A 384 -20.87 2.21 11.95
C PHE A 384 -19.65 3.12 12.04
N TYR A 385 -18.48 2.57 11.65
CA TYR A 385 -17.23 3.31 11.70
C TYR A 385 -17.23 4.48 10.71
N ALA A 386 -17.63 4.24 9.45
CA ALA A 386 -17.65 5.27 8.41
C ALA A 386 -18.58 6.44 8.78
N MET A 387 -19.81 6.13 9.23
CA MET A 387 -20.75 7.14 9.68
C MET A 387 -20.23 7.90 10.91
N GLY A 388 -19.66 7.19 11.89
CA GLY A 388 -19.12 7.81 13.09
C GLY A 388 -17.94 8.74 12.79
N VAL A 389 -17.01 8.32 11.89
CA VAL A 389 -15.90 9.17 11.45
C VAL A 389 -16.43 10.41 10.73
N TRP A 390 -17.42 10.25 9.82
CA TRP A 390 -17.99 11.37 9.09
C TRP A 390 -18.63 12.38 10.05
N LEU A 391 -19.47 11.92 10.99
CA LEU A 391 -20.10 12.77 11.99
C LEU A 391 -19.09 13.55 12.84
N ILE A 392 -17.99 12.87 13.27
CA ILE A 392 -16.95 13.51 14.06
C ILE A 392 -16.18 14.56 13.24
N LEU A 393 -15.89 14.27 11.96
CA LEU A 393 -15.19 15.22 11.09
C LEU A 393 -16.04 16.43 10.74
N ASP A 394 -17.35 16.26 10.59
CA ASP A 394 -18.28 17.34 10.34
C ASP A 394 -18.42 18.25 11.58
N TYR A 395 -18.59 17.64 12.74
CA TYR A 395 -18.77 18.38 14.00
C TYR A 395 -17.45 18.98 14.54
N TYR A 396 -16.29 18.32 14.34
CA TYR A 396 -14.98 18.76 14.78
C TYR A 396 -13.98 18.78 13.60
N PRO A 397 -14.13 19.66 12.59
CA PRO A 397 -13.43 19.59 11.32
C PRO A 397 -11.89 19.69 11.43
N ASN A 398 -11.39 20.36 12.46
CA ASN A 398 -9.95 20.59 12.65
C ASN A 398 -9.32 19.65 13.69
N ASN A 399 -10.07 18.74 14.28
CA ASN A 399 -9.56 17.91 15.37
C ASN A 399 -9.56 16.42 15.06
N ARG A 400 -8.52 15.97 14.36
CA ARG A 400 -8.31 14.55 14.02
C ARG A 400 -8.17 13.64 15.25
N THR A 401 -7.85 14.20 16.41
CA THR A 401 -7.65 13.43 17.65
C THR A 401 -8.94 12.73 18.08
N PHE A 402 -10.11 13.35 17.88
CA PHE A 402 -11.39 12.69 18.17
C PHE A 402 -11.66 11.50 17.27
N VAL A 403 -11.30 11.60 15.98
CA VAL A 403 -11.40 10.46 15.03
C VAL A 403 -10.45 9.35 15.44
N ALA A 404 -9.21 9.68 15.81
CA ALA A 404 -8.23 8.70 16.29
C ALA A 404 -8.71 8.00 17.56
N MET A 405 -9.26 8.77 18.53
CA MET A 405 -9.85 8.23 19.76
C MET A 405 -11.04 7.32 19.48
N PHE A 406 -11.96 7.71 18.59
CA PHE A 406 -13.08 6.86 18.16
C PHE A 406 -12.60 5.57 17.51
N THR A 407 -11.58 5.66 16.63
CA THR A 407 -10.97 4.49 15.98
C THR A 407 -10.30 3.57 17.00
N LEU A 408 -9.59 4.14 17.97
CA LEU A 408 -8.96 3.37 19.06
C LEU A 408 -10.02 2.69 19.94
N LEU A 409 -11.11 3.37 20.27
CA LEU A 409 -12.23 2.78 21.04
C LEU A 409 -12.86 1.59 20.28
N ASN A 410 -12.99 1.68 18.96
CA ASN A 410 -13.43 0.56 18.13
C ASN A 410 -12.44 -0.61 18.20
N ALA A 411 -11.14 -0.34 18.11
CA ALA A 411 -10.10 -1.37 18.22
C ALA A 411 -10.18 -2.08 19.60
N VAL A 412 -10.27 -1.29 20.68
CA VAL A 412 -10.39 -1.81 22.06
C VAL A 412 -11.68 -2.60 22.24
N PHE A 413 -12.82 -2.12 21.73
CA PHE A 413 -14.10 -2.83 21.82
C PHE A 413 -14.01 -4.23 21.15
N HIS A 414 -13.55 -4.31 19.91
CA HIS A 414 -13.39 -5.59 19.21
C HIS A 414 -12.33 -6.48 19.88
N PHE A 415 -11.26 -5.91 20.42
CA PHE A 415 -10.26 -6.66 21.17
C PHE A 415 -10.85 -7.29 22.43
N LEU A 416 -11.63 -6.54 23.23
CA LEU A 416 -12.28 -7.04 24.45
C LEU A 416 -13.27 -8.16 24.14
N VAL A 417 -14.04 -8.05 23.03
CA VAL A 417 -14.93 -9.13 22.60
C VAL A 417 -14.13 -10.36 22.16
N GLY A 418 -13.05 -10.18 21.40
CA GLY A 418 -12.16 -11.28 21.00
C GLY A 418 -11.47 -11.94 22.20
N TYR A 419 -11.05 -11.16 23.19
CA TYR A 419 -10.50 -11.63 24.46
C TYR A 419 -11.53 -12.41 25.28
N TYR A 420 -12.77 -11.91 25.38
CA TYR A 420 -13.88 -12.64 26.01
C TYR A 420 -14.12 -14.00 25.34
N PHE A 421 -14.09 -14.10 24.01
CA PHE A 421 -14.19 -15.37 23.30
C PHE A 421 -13.02 -16.29 23.60
N HIS A 422 -11.83 -15.75 23.83
CA HIS A 422 -10.66 -16.54 24.24
C HIS A 422 -10.86 -17.17 25.62
N LEU A 423 -11.34 -16.38 26.59
CA LEU A 423 -11.57 -16.84 27.96
C LEU A 423 -12.69 -17.90 28.03
N LYS A 424 -13.78 -17.68 27.32
CA LYS A 424 -14.94 -18.59 27.30
C LYS A 424 -14.76 -19.82 26.43
N LYS A 425 -13.59 -20.00 25.79
CA LYS A 425 -13.28 -21.12 24.87
C LYS A 425 -14.40 -21.31 23.82
N THR A 426 -14.89 -20.21 23.26
CA THR A 426 -15.97 -20.22 22.27
C THR A 426 -15.68 -21.21 21.14
N PRO A 427 -16.67 -22.04 20.74
CA PRO A 427 -16.44 -23.14 19.80
C PRO A 427 -16.05 -22.70 18.40
N SER A 428 -16.44 -21.49 17.97
CA SER A 428 -16.08 -20.97 16.63
C SER A 428 -14.75 -20.22 16.64
N GLN A 429 -13.68 -20.89 16.25
CA GLN A 429 -12.37 -20.25 16.06
C GLN A 429 -12.40 -19.16 14.95
N ALA A 430 -13.22 -19.38 13.91
CA ALA A 430 -13.36 -18.43 12.81
C ALA A 430 -13.95 -17.09 13.29
N LEU A 431 -14.99 -17.12 14.15
CA LEU A 431 -15.59 -15.91 14.72
C LEU A 431 -14.58 -15.15 15.59
N LYS A 432 -13.82 -15.85 16.43
CA LYS A 432 -12.77 -15.25 17.24
C LYS A 432 -11.72 -14.54 16.38
N TYR A 433 -11.25 -15.20 15.32
CA TYR A 433 -10.26 -14.57 14.42
C TYR A 433 -10.84 -13.39 13.66
N LEU A 434 -12.10 -13.46 13.22
CA LEU A 434 -12.77 -12.34 12.53
C LEU A 434 -12.78 -11.09 13.41
N VAL A 435 -13.20 -11.22 14.67
CA VAL A 435 -13.25 -10.10 15.62
C VAL A 435 -11.86 -9.57 15.95
N LEU A 436 -10.86 -10.44 16.14
CA LEU A 436 -9.48 -10.02 16.41
C LEU A 436 -8.82 -9.35 15.21
N VAL A 437 -9.09 -9.83 13.98
CA VAL A 437 -8.62 -9.17 12.75
C VAL A 437 -9.19 -7.77 12.65
N LEU A 438 -10.49 -7.59 12.96
CA LEU A 438 -11.13 -6.29 12.94
C LEU A 438 -10.55 -5.34 13.99
N ALA A 439 -10.31 -5.84 15.21
CA ALA A 439 -9.63 -5.10 16.27
C ALA A 439 -8.26 -4.58 15.82
N LEU A 440 -7.47 -5.46 15.20
CA LEU A 440 -6.14 -5.12 14.71
C LEU A 440 -6.21 -4.14 13.52
N SER A 441 -7.18 -4.33 12.60
CA SER A 441 -7.38 -3.39 11.48
C SER A 441 -7.69 -1.99 11.97
N PHE A 442 -8.56 -1.83 12.99
CA PHE A 442 -8.82 -0.51 13.58
C PHE A 442 -7.59 0.04 14.32
N ALA A 443 -6.82 -0.79 15.02
CA ALA A 443 -5.57 -0.35 15.66
C ALA A 443 -4.56 0.17 14.62
N THR A 444 -4.38 -0.53 13.51
CA THR A 444 -3.54 -0.11 12.37
C THR A 444 -4.03 1.21 11.76
N LEU A 445 -5.36 1.42 11.67
CA LEU A 445 -5.95 2.65 11.12
C LEU A 445 -5.76 3.89 12.02
N VAL A 446 -5.58 3.73 13.33
CA VAL A 446 -5.29 4.87 14.23
C VAL A 446 -4.03 5.61 13.79
N ILE A 447 -3.04 4.87 13.27
CA ILE A 447 -1.73 5.41 12.88
C ILE A 447 -1.85 6.52 11.82
N PRO A 448 -2.45 6.29 10.62
CA PRO A 448 -2.55 7.33 9.59
C PRO A 448 -3.55 8.45 9.94
N ILE A 449 -4.45 8.23 10.89
CA ILE A 449 -5.39 9.25 11.37
C ILE A 449 -4.68 10.23 12.28
N GLN A 450 -3.88 9.73 13.23
CA GLN A 450 -3.22 10.56 14.24
C GLN A 450 -1.90 11.14 13.75
N PHE A 451 -1.12 10.37 12.98
CA PHE A 451 0.23 10.75 12.56
C PHE A 451 0.24 11.23 11.11
N LYS A 452 1.24 12.03 10.76
CA LYS A 452 1.46 12.55 9.41
C LYS A 452 2.86 12.19 8.92
N GLY A 453 3.00 12.11 7.59
CA GLY A 453 4.30 11.88 6.94
C GLY A 453 4.95 10.58 7.36
N THR A 454 6.25 10.61 7.51
CA THR A 454 7.12 9.45 7.74
C THR A 454 6.80 8.63 9.00
N TRP A 455 6.12 9.19 9.98
CA TRP A 455 5.67 8.46 11.17
C TRP A 455 4.71 7.32 10.86
N ILE A 456 3.87 7.49 9.82
CA ILE A 456 2.94 6.44 9.38
C ILE A 456 3.75 5.22 8.93
N THR A 457 4.76 5.45 8.09
CA THR A 457 5.65 4.41 7.57
C THR A 457 6.40 3.68 8.69
N ILE A 458 6.95 4.43 9.66
CA ILE A 458 7.71 3.87 10.78
C ILE A 458 6.82 2.97 11.64
N PHE A 459 5.63 3.44 12.03
CA PHE A 459 4.73 2.65 12.88
C PHE A 459 4.19 1.41 12.15
N TRP A 460 3.80 1.53 10.89
CA TRP A 460 3.31 0.38 10.13
C TRP A 460 4.38 -0.68 9.91
N ILE A 461 5.62 -0.30 9.60
CA ILE A 461 6.67 -1.31 9.43
C ILE A 461 7.09 -1.96 10.76
N ALA A 462 7.07 -1.19 11.85
CA ALA A 462 7.31 -1.73 13.19
C ALA A 462 6.18 -2.71 13.58
N GLU A 463 4.91 -2.36 13.35
CA GLU A 463 3.75 -3.23 13.57
C GLU A 463 3.88 -4.52 12.74
N ALA A 464 4.21 -4.42 11.45
CA ALA A 464 4.40 -5.57 10.59
C ALA A 464 5.50 -6.50 11.11
N ALA A 465 6.64 -5.95 11.54
CA ALA A 465 7.76 -6.73 12.07
C ALA A 465 7.40 -7.42 13.40
N LEU A 466 6.67 -6.73 14.29
CA LEU A 466 6.19 -7.30 15.55
C LEU A 466 5.18 -8.43 15.32
N LEU A 467 4.19 -8.21 14.44
CA LEU A 467 3.17 -9.22 14.08
C LEU A 467 3.80 -10.45 13.42
N PHE A 468 4.76 -10.23 12.52
CA PHE A 468 5.51 -11.32 11.90
C PHE A 468 6.29 -12.13 12.94
N GLY A 469 7.03 -11.43 13.81
CA GLY A 469 7.79 -12.02 14.89
C GLY A 469 6.92 -12.82 15.85
N PHE A 470 5.77 -12.26 16.26
CA PHE A 470 4.80 -12.95 17.12
C PHE A 470 4.18 -14.16 16.41
N GLY A 471 3.76 -14.01 15.15
CA GLY A 471 3.20 -15.08 14.33
C GLY A 471 4.15 -16.28 14.21
N ARG A 472 5.43 -16.03 13.95
CA ARG A 472 6.47 -17.07 13.84
C ARG A 472 6.83 -17.71 15.17
N THR A 473 7.04 -16.90 16.22
CA THR A 473 7.43 -17.43 17.55
C THR A 473 6.33 -18.23 18.22
N LYS A 474 5.08 -17.81 18.07
CA LYS A 474 3.90 -18.49 18.66
C LYS A 474 3.22 -19.48 17.71
N LYS A 475 3.73 -19.67 16.49
CA LYS A 475 3.16 -20.53 15.44
C LYS A 475 1.69 -20.20 15.13
N MET A 476 1.39 -18.92 15.03
CA MET A 476 0.04 -18.39 14.76
C MET A 476 -0.04 -17.78 13.35
N PRO A 477 -0.45 -18.53 12.31
CA PRO A 477 -0.37 -18.10 10.91
C PRO A 477 -1.27 -16.89 10.58
N VAL A 478 -2.26 -16.58 11.42
CA VAL A 478 -3.13 -15.42 11.22
C VAL A 478 -2.34 -14.12 11.36
N TYR A 479 -1.53 -13.97 12.43
CA TYR A 479 -0.71 -12.77 12.64
C TYR A 479 0.35 -12.61 11.55
N GLU A 480 0.91 -13.72 11.10
CA GLU A 480 1.86 -13.73 9.99
C GLU A 480 1.24 -13.21 8.68
N ARG A 481 -0.01 -13.65 8.34
CA ARG A 481 -0.71 -13.18 7.14
C ARG A 481 -1.05 -11.70 7.22
N ILE A 482 -1.47 -11.21 8.40
CA ILE A 482 -1.78 -9.81 8.61
C ILE A 482 -0.51 -8.96 8.49
N SER A 483 0.63 -9.46 9.01
CA SER A 483 1.90 -8.74 8.90
C SER A 483 2.30 -8.43 7.46
N TYR A 484 1.99 -9.33 6.51
CA TYR A 484 2.25 -9.07 5.08
C TYR A 484 1.40 -7.92 4.54
N ALA A 485 0.11 -7.86 4.92
CA ALA A 485 -0.75 -6.77 4.51
C ALA A 485 -0.27 -5.42 5.06
N VAL A 486 0.10 -5.37 6.35
CA VAL A 486 0.63 -4.16 6.98
C VAL A 486 1.99 -3.77 6.39
N ALA A 487 2.86 -4.74 6.07
CA ALA A 487 4.14 -4.48 5.40
C ALA A 487 3.95 -3.88 3.99
N ILE A 488 2.93 -4.35 3.25
CA ILE A 488 2.57 -3.77 1.95
C ILE A 488 2.09 -2.33 2.12
N LEU A 489 1.22 -2.04 3.10
CA LEU A 489 0.78 -0.67 3.41
C LEU A 489 1.96 0.22 3.79
N ALA A 490 2.89 -0.27 4.63
CA ALA A 490 4.11 0.45 4.99
C ALA A 490 4.99 0.73 3.76
N THR A 491 5.07 -0.20 2.81
CA THR A 491 5.81 -0.01 1.56
C THR A 491 5.20 1.09 0.71
N PHE A 492 3.87 1.07 0.52
CA PHE A 492 3.17 2.14 -0.19
C PHE A 492 3.36 3.50 0.50
N SER A 493 3.29 3.55 1.83
CA SER A 493 3.56 4.76 2.59
C SER A 493 4.98 5.27 2.37
N LEU A 494 5.99 4.39 2.40
CA LEU A 494 7.38 4.75 2.12
C LEU A 494 7.56 5.31 0.71
N LEU A 495 6.94 4.70 -0.30
CA LEU A 495 7.01 5.18 -1.68
C LEU A 495 6.33 6.54 -1.85
N ILE A 496 5.20 6.78 -1.17
CA ILE A 496 4.51 8.08 -1.15
C ILE A 496 5.39 9.13 -0.46
N ASP A 497 6.00 8.80 0.67
CA ASP A 497 6.91 9.70 1.40
C ASP A 497 8.12 10.04 0.53
N TRP A 498 8.69 9.08 -0.17
CA TRP A 498 9.78 9.29 -1.11
C TRP A 498 9.36 10.13 -2.33
N GLY A 499 8.15 9.93 -2.84
CA GLY A 499 7.61 10.72 -3.95
C GLY A 499 7.37 12.17 -3.58
N LYS A 500 6.80 12.42 -2.39
CA LYS A 500 6.57 13.78 -1.87
C LYS A 500 7.86 14.48 -1.44
N GLY A 501 8.85 13.74 -0.99
CA GLY A 501 10.16 14.25 -0.60
C GLY A 501 11.15 14.35 -1.77
N SER A 502 10.70 14.20 -3.02
CA SER A 502 11.47 14.56 -4.20
C SER A 502 11.38 16.08 -4.35
N TYR A 503 12.29 16.76 -3.67
CA TYR A 503 12.36 18.21 -3.71
C TYR A 503 12.80 18.64 -5.10
N SER A 504 11.92 19.28 -5.83
CA SER A 504 12.32 20.07 -6.98
C SER A 504 12.82 21.42 -6.44
N ILE A 505 14.05 21.78 -6.79
CA ILE A 505 14.63 23.09 -6.45
C ILE A 505 13.72 24.23 -6.88
N PHE A 506 12.93 24.01 -7.94
CA PHE A 506 11.98 24.98 -8.48
C PHE A 506 10.68 25.12 -7.66
N ASP A 507 10.39 24.19 -6.75
CA ASP A 507 9.18 24.22 -5.90
C ASP A 507 9.45 24.82 -4.51
N MET A 508 10.70 25.11 -4.15
CA MET A 508 11.07 25.72 -2.88
C MET A 508 11.07 27.26 -2.99
N GLU A 509 9.90 27.87 -2.84
CA GLU A 509 9.76 29.32 -2.70
C GLU A 509 10.40 29.88 -1.39
N ASP A 510 10.64 29.00 -0.41
CA ASP A 510 11.25 29.36 0.88
C ASP A 510 12.64 28.74 1.03
N ALA A 511 13.68 29.55 0.90
CA ALA A 511 15.07 29.18 1.24
C ALA A 511 15.27 28.75 2.72
N SER A 512 14.22 28.84 3.53
CA SER A 512 14.22 28.45 4.95
C SER A 512 14.05 26.94 5.20
N ALA A 513 13.66 26.16 4.19
CA ALA A 513 13.47 24.73 4.32
C ALA A 513 14.78 23.94 4.15
N TYR A 514 15.82 24.27 4.92
CA TYR A 514 17.06 23.52 4.92
C TYR A 514 16.87 22.10 5.43
N ILE A 515 17.13 21.11 4.56
CA ILE A 515 17.12 19.70 4.94
C ILE A 515 18.56 19.28 5.19
N THR A 516 18.83 18.89 6.43
CA THR A 516 20.14 18.37 6.80
C THR A 516 20.35 17.00 6.16
N PRO A 517 21.30 16.82 5.24
CA PRO A 517 21.61 15.51 4.68
C PRO A 517 21.97 14.51 5.78
N PHE A 518 21.54 13.26 5.64
CA PHE A 518 21.73 12.15 6.59
C PHE A 518 21.10 12.32 7.98
N ALA A 519 20.52 13.49 8.30
CA ALA A 519 19.83 13.75 9.57
C ALA A 519 18.37 14.18 9.37
N ASN A 520 17.74 13.78 8.27
CA ASN A 520 16.34 14.08 7.97
C ASN A 520 15.42 12.87 8.26
N SER A 521 14.13 13.16 8.38
CA SER A 521 13.11 12.15 8.72
C SER A 521 12.98 11.05 7.67
N LEU A 522 13.19 11.35 6.38
CA LEU A 522 13.10 10.38 5.28
C LEU A 522 14.25 9.37 5.32
N PHE A 523 15.48 9.86 5.62
CA PHE A 523 16.64 9.00 5.77
C PHE A 523 16.47 8.05 6.95
N ILE A 524 16.07 8.57 8.11
CA ILE A 524 15.85 7.78 9.32
C ILE A 524 14.75 6.73 9.07
N THR A 525 13.67 7.12 8.39
CA THR A 525 12.57 6.21 8.03
C THR A 525 13.06 5.06 7.14
N GLY A 526 13.84 5.36 6.10
CA GLY A 526 14.40 4.34 5.21
C GLY A 526 15.32 3.37 5.94
N LEU A 527 16.17 3.87 6.86
CA LEU A 527 17.03 3.03 7.70
C LEU A 527 16.21 2.12 8.61
N LEU A 528 15.24 2.68 9.36
CA LEU A 528 14.40 1.90 10.26
C LEU A 528 13.57 0.87 9.50
N TYR A 529 13.07 1.23 8.32
CA TYR A 529 12.37 0.31 7.44
C TYR A 529 13.25 -0.87 7.03
N SER A 530 14.47 -0.57 6.54
CA SER A 530 15.43 -1.61 6.15
C SER A 530 15.78 -2.55 7.32
N VAL A 531 16.00 -1.99 8.52
CA VAL A 531 16.27 -2.77 9.74
C VAL A 531 15.08 -3.65 10.11
N ALA A 532 13.85 -3.14 10.04
CA ALA A 532 12.63 -3.91 10.36
C ALA A 532 12.44 -5.10 9.41
N VAL A 533 12.61 -4.88 8.09
CA VAL A 533 12.54 -5.98 7.09
C VAL A 533 13.71 -6.97 7.28
N GLY A 534 14.91 -6.48 7.61
CA GLY A 534 16.04 -7.31 7.96
C GLY A 534 15.80 -8.18 9.20
N ALA A 535 15.12 -7.62 10.21
CA ALA A 535 14.69 -8.37 11.39
C ALA A 535 13.65 -9.44 11.03
N MET A 536 12.70 -9.15 10.13
CA MET A 536 11.75 -10.15 9.61
C MET A 536 12.49 -11.28 8.88
N ALA A 537 13.50 -10.95 8.07
CA ALA A 537 14.36 -11.95 7.40
C ALA A 537 15.09 -12.84 8.42
N TYR A 538 15.68 -12.24 9.45
CA TYR A 538 16.38 -12.95 10.52
C TYR A 538 15.45 -13.88 11.30
N ILE A 539 14.26 -13.38 11.68
CA ILE A 539 13.25 -14.18 12.39
C ILE A 539 12.79 -15.35 11.52
N ASN A 540 12.55 -15.10 10.21
CA ASN A 540 12.19 -16.15 9.27
C ASN A 540 13.24 -17.25 9.16
N ASP A 541 14.53 -16.87 9.14
CA ASP A 541 15.65 -17.81 9.08
C ASP A 541 15.86 -18.57 10.39
N LYS A 542 15.63 -17.93 11.55
CA LYS A 542 15.77 -18.52 12.88
C LYS A 542 14.68 -19.54 13.21
N TYR A 543 13.43 -19.23 12.84
CA TYR A 543 12.24 -20.07 13.12
C TYR A 543 11.78 -20.81 11.86
N LYS A 544 12.73 -21.48 11.16
CA LYS A 544 12.47 -22.17 9.89
C LYS A 544 11.35 -23.19 10.00
N GLU A 545 10.29 -23.00 9.25
CA GLU A 545 9.38 -24.06 8.85
C GLU A 545 9.89 -24.71 7.54
N THR A 546 9.80 -26.03 7.44
CA THR A 546 10.23 -26.76 6.24
C THR A 546 9.23 -26.54 5.11
N GLY A 547 9.51 -25.57 4.22
CA GLY A 547 8.65 -25.30 3.07
C GLY A 547 9.31 -24.42 2.02
N THR A 548 8.92 -24.59 0.76
CA THR A 548 9.42 -23.78 -0.38
C THR A 548 9.10 -22.29 -0.17
N LEU A 549 7.91 -21.98 0.36
CA LEU A 549 7.47 -20.61 0.63
C LEU A 549 8.43 -19.87 1.59
N ASN A 550 8.89 -20.53 2.65
CA ASN A 550 9.80 -19.93 3.62
C ASN A 550 11.17 -19.59 3.05
N LYS A 551 11.67 -20.41 2.11
CA LYS A 551 12.92 -20.11 1.40
C LYS A 551 12.76 -18.88 0.50
N VAL A 552 11.62 -18.78 -0.20
CA VAL A 552 11.30 -17.62 -1.05
C VAL A 552 11.14 -16.36 -0.21
N LEU A 553 10.41 -16.41 0.92
CA LEU A 553 10.26 -15.28 1.82
C LEU A 553 11.61 -14.80 2.40
N SER A 554 12.46 -15.74 2.83
CA SER A 554 13.82 -15.39 3.30
C SER A 554 14.62 -14.66 2.22
N PHE A 555 14.53 -15.13 0.98
CA PHE A 555 15.21 -14.49 -0.14
C PHE A 555 14.64 -13.08 -0.43
N LEU A 556 13.31 -12.95 -0.50
CA LEU A 556 12.63 -11.68 -0.75
C LEU A 556 12.90 -10.65 0.35
N PHE A 557 12.77 -11.01 1.62
CA PHE A 557 13.03 -10.07 2.72
C PHE A 557 14.47 -9.59 2.74
N ASN A 558 15.46 -10.48 2.51
CA ASN A 558 16.85 -10.09 2.45
C ASN A 558 17.14 -9.13 1.29
N ILE A 559 16.62 -9.43 0.07
CA ILE A 559 16.81 -8.54 -1.08
C ILE A 559 16.11 -7.21 -0.86
N PHE A 560 14.88 -7.24 -0.36
CA PHE A 560 14.09 -6.03 -0.16
C PHE A 560 14.68 -5.12 0.90
N SER A 561 15.17 -5.68 2.03
CA SER A 561 15.91 -4.93 3.05
C SER A 561 17.12 -4.22 2.46
N VAL A 562 17.93 -4.94 1.67
CA VAL A 562 19.15 -4.37 1.04
C VAL A 562 18.77 -3.34 -0.04
N LEU A 563 17.69 -3.57 -0.80
CA LEU A 563 17.19 -2.63 -1.81
C LEU A 563 16.74 -1.32 -1.18
N ILE A 564 15.96 -1.37 -0.09
CA ILE A 564 15.52 -0.17 0.63
C ILE A 564 16.72 0.57 1.20
N LEU A 565 17.70 -0.15 1.79
CA LEU A 565 18.93 0.44 2.28
C LEU A 565 19.69 1.17 1.15
N TYR A 566 19.82 0.52 0.00
CA TYR A 566 20.44 1.10 -1.19
C TYR A 566 19.71 2.39 -1.63
N CYS A 567 18.39 2.33 -1.78
CA CYS A 567 17.60 3.49 -2.21
C CYS A 567 17.65 4.63 -1.20
N THR A 568 17.71 4.33 0.10
CA THR A 568 17.81 5.33 1.17
C THR A 568 19.06 6.19 1.02
N PHE A 569 20.23 5.55 0.88
CA PHE A 569 21.49 6.30 0.67
C PHE A 569 21.57 6.94 -0.71
N TYR A 570 21.04 6.29 -1.75
CA TYR A 570 20.98 6.85 -3.10
C TYR A 570 20.24 8.20 -3.11
N ARG A 571 19.12 8.29 -2.39
CA ARG A 571 18.36 9.54 -2.24
C ARG A 571 19.12 10.59 -1.46
N GLU A 572 19.85 10.23 -0.43
CA GLU A 572 20.63 11.20 0.36
C GLU A 572 21.72 11.88 -0.44
N ILE A 573 22.33 11.16 -1.40
CA ILE A 573 23.24 11.80 -2.37
C ILE A 573 22.52 12.87 -3.17
N SER A 574 21.28 12.60 -3.64
CA SER A 574 20.48 13.61 -4.33
C SER A 574 20.19 14.81 -3.42
N VAL A 575 19.70 14.56 -2.20
CA VAL A 575 19.38 15.63 -1.23
C VAL A 575 20.63 16.49 -0.94
N PHE A 576 21.78 15.85 -0.75
CA PHE A 576 23.03 16.58 -0.50
C PHE A 576 23.40 17.50 -1.66
N CYS A 577 23.34 17.01 -2.90
CA CYS A 577 23.65 17.79 -4.09
C CYS A 577 22.63 18.92 -4.31
N ASP A 578 21.33 18.60 -4.15
CA ASP A 578 20.24 19.55 -4.37
C ASP A 578 20.27 20.68 -3.32
N MET A 579 20.55 20.37 -2.04
CA MET A 579 20.73 21.37 -0.98
C MET A 579 21.95 22.28 -1.22
N ARG A 580 23.04 21.71 -1.76
CA ARG A 580 24.22 22.50 -2.10
C ARG A 580 23.97 23.46 -3.27
N ALA A 581 23.14 23.05 -4.24
CA ALA A 581 22.74 23.91 -5.34
C ALA A 581 21.92 25.13 -4.89
N LEU A 582 21.05 24.95 -3.87
CA LEU A 582 20.23 26.02 -3.31
C LEU A 582 21.02 27.10 -2.55
N HIS A 583 22.19 26.73 -2.00
CA HIS A 583 23.01 27.62 -1.16
C HIS A 583 24.14 28.33 -1.92
N GLN A 584 24.22 28.18 -3.25
CA GLN A 584 25.13 28.99 -4.07
C GLN A 584 24.53 30.37 -4.28
N ASP A 585 25.41 31.39 -4.15
CA ASP A 585 25.02 32.80 -4.18
C ASP A 585 24.36 33.14 -5.54
N PRO A 586 23.11 33.63 -5.56
CA PRO A 586 22.39 33.93 -6.81
C PRO A 586 23.03 35.02 -7.65
N GLU A 587 23.87 35.90 -7.05
CA GLU A 587 24.54 36.99 -7.74
C GLU A 587 25.76 36.52 -8.55
N ILE A 588 26.34 35.36 -8.18
CA ILE A 588 27.57 34.84 -8.82
C ILE A 588 27.25 33.78 -9.88
N TYR A 589 26.11 33.13 -9.77
CA TYR A 589 25.76 32.00 -10.64
C TYR A 589 24.31 32.07 -11.14
N ASN A 590 24.13 31.89 -12.44
CA ASN A 590 22.80 31.68 -12.99
C ASN A 590 22.29 30.34 -12.46
N HIS A 591 21.24 30.32 -11.60
CA HIS A 591 20.69 29.13 -10.95
C HIS A 591 20.47 27.94 -11.90
N TYR A 592 20.21 28.21 -13.17
CA TYR A 592 20.01 27.16 -14.17
C TYR A 592 21.29 26.39 -14.52
N VAL A 593 22.41 27.13 -14.68
CA VAL A 593 23.71 26.53 -15.03
C VAL A 593 24.28 25.75 -13.85
N ALA A 594 24.25 26.34 -12.66
CA ALA A 594 24.68 25.66 -11.43
C ALA A 594 23.91 24.35 -11.17
N TYR A 595 22.63 24.35 -11.48
CA TYR A 595 21.78 23.15 -11.34
C TYR A 595 22.18 22.05 -12.34
N GLN A 596 22.48 22.43 -13.58
CA GLN A 596 22.83 21.44 -14.60
C GLN A 596 24.17 20.76 -14.30
N ASP A 597 25.15 21.53 -13.85
CA ASP A 597 26.48 21.06 -13.47
C ASP A 597 26.44 20.14 -12.26
N LEU A 598 25.65 20.50 -11.25
CA LEU A 598 25.42 19.67 -10.08
C LEU A 598 24.64 18.40 -10.38
N ASN A 599 23.77 18.40 -11.39
CA ASN A 599 23.07 17.19 -11.82
C ASN A 599 24.02 16.18 -12.45
N THR A 600 24.95 16.61 -13.30
CA THR A 600 25.98 15.75 -13.87
C THR A 600 26.91 15.21 -12.77
N PHE A 601 27.32 16.06 -11.83
CA PHE A 601 28.12 15.68 -10.66
C PHE A 601 27.37 14.69 -9.75
N LYS A 602 26.07 14.92 -9.49
CA LYS A 602 25.18 13.99 -8.79
C LYS A 602 25.10 12.64 -9.49
N GLY A 603 24.98 12.65 -10.83
CA GLY A 603 24.96 11.42 -11.65
C GLY A 603 26.22 10.58 -11.46
N VAL A 604 27.39 11.21 -11.41
CA VAL A 604 28.67 10.55 -11.13
C VAL A 604 28.67 9.91 -9.75
N TRP A 605 28.23 10.63 -8.71
CA TRP A 605 28.17 10.07 -7.35
C TRP A 605 27.19 8.90 -7.24
N HIS A 606 26.07 8.94 -7.95
CA HIS A 606 25.13 7.82 -8.00
C HIS A 606 25.75 6.58 -8.62
N ILE A 607 26.55 6.71 -9.68
CA ILE A 607 27.26 5.58 -10.30
C ILE A 607 28.33 5.05 -9.34
N ILE A 608 29.17 5.91 -8.76
CA ILE A 608 30.21 5.53 -7.81
C ILE A 608 29.61 4.80 -6.60
N TYR A 609 28.56 5.37 -6.02
CA TYR A 609 27.85 4.76 -4.90
C TYR A 609 27.29 3.38 -5.26
N SER A 610 26.62 3.26 -6.41
CA SER A 610 26.03 1.99 -6.86
C SER A 610 27.10 0.92 -7.05
N VAL A 611 28.24 1.28 -7.65
CA VAL A 611 29.38 0.40 -7.84
C VAL A 611 29.95 -0.06 -6.50
N LEU A 612 30.20 0.86 -5.58
CA LEU A 612 30.76 0.55 -4.27
C LEU A 612 29.80 -0.29 -3.41
N PHE A 613 28.49 0.07 -3.42
CA PHE A 613 27.48 -0.64 -2.65
C PHE A 613 27.32 -2.10 -3.11
N ILE A 614 27.15 -2.32 -4.42
CA ILE A 614 26.97 -3.67 -4.96
C ILE A 614 28.27 -4.48 -4.83
N SER A 615 29.45 -3.86 -5.00
CA SER A 615 30.74 -4.51 -4.75
C SER A 615 30.89 -4.97 -3.30
N ALA A 616 30.58 -4.08 -2.34
CA ALA A 616 30.61 -4.41 -0.91
C ALA A 616 29.62 -5.52 -0.56
N TYR A 617 28.38 -5.44 -1.09
CA TYR A 617 27.38 -6.48 -0.89
C TYR A 617 27.78 -7.83 -1.51
N SER A 618 28.46 -7.81 -2.66
CA SER A 618 29.01 -9.01 -3.29
C SER A 618 30.11 -9.65 -2.42
N PHE A 619 31.03 -8.86 -1.86
CA PHE A 619 32.02 -9.34 -0.92
C PHE A 619 31.44 -9.92 0.36
N LEU A 620 30.38 -9.26 0.92
CA LEU A 620 29.66 -9.78 2.08
C LEU A 620 29.01 -11.13 1.79
N ASN A 621 28.44 -11.30 0.58
CA ASN A 621 27.86 -12.58 0.19
C ASN A 621 28.94 -13.68 0.05
N VAL A 622 30.04 -13.41 -0.64
CA VAL A 622 31.10 -14.38 -0.86
C VAL A 622 31.74 -14.81 0.47
N LYS A 623 31.94 -13.86 1.39
CA LYS A 623 32.64 -14.12 2.66
C LYS A 623 31.74 -14.69 3.76
N TYR A 624 30.53 -14.13 3.94
CA TYR A 624 29.68 -14.41 5.09
C TYR A 624 28.39 -15.14 4.74
N LEU A 625 27.61 -14.65 3.76
CA LEU A 625 26.29 -15.20 3.46
C LEU A 625 26.34 -16.51 2.68
N LYS A 626 27.31 -16.65 1.78
CA LYS A 626 27.57 -17.84 0.94
C LYS A 626 26.36 -18.37 0.18
N LYS A 627 25.45 -17.46 -0.25
CA LYS A 627 24.22 -17.80 -0.98
C LYS A 627 24.47 -17.80 -2.49
N LYS A 628 24.43 -18.98 -3.14
CA LYS A 628 24.73 -19.15 -4.57
C LYS A 628 23.77 -18.37 -5.48
N LEU A 629 22.45 -18.50 -5.26
CA LEU A 629 21.43 -17.78 -6.04
C LEU A 629 21.62 -16.25 -5.97
N LEU A 630 21.98 -15.72 -4.80
CA LEU A 630 22.31 -14.30 -4.64
C LEU A 630 23.57 -13.92 -5.42
N ALA A 631 24.59 -14.78 -5.45
CA ALA A 631 25.81 -14.54 -6.20
C ALA A 631 25.56 -14.52 -7.72
N GLU A 632 24.68 -15.37 -8.22
CA GLU A 632 24.24 -15.38 -9.63
C GLU A 632 23.55 -14.06 -10.01
N LEU A 633 22.68 -13.52 -9.14
CA LEU A 633 22.08 -12.20 -9.32
C LEU A 633 23.11 -11.07 -9.26
N GLN A 634 23.98 -11.11 -8.25
CA GLN A 634 25.00 -10.10 -8.02
C GLN A 634 25.99 -9.99 -9.18
N ILE A 635 26.41 -11.12 -9.79
CA ILE A 635 27.33 -11.05 -10.93
C ILE A 635 26.69 -10.38 -12.13
N GLY A 636 25.40 -10.63 -12.40
CA GLY A 636 24.63 -9.92 -13.42
C GLY A 636 24.56 -8.40 -13.15
N LEU A 637 24.27 -8.00 -11.90
CA LEU A 637 24.26 -6.60 -11.50
C LEU A 637 25.64 -5.94 -11.63
N ASN A 638 26.72 -6.63 -11.28
CA ASN A 638 28.08 -6.11 -11.44
C ASN A 638 28.42 -5.89 -12.94
N PHE A 639 28.02 -6.77 -13.85
CA PHE A 639 28.20 -6.54 -15.28
C PHE A 639 27.35 -5.39 -15.81
N LEU A 640 26.12 -5.26 -15.34
CA LEU A 640 25.26 -4.12 -15.68
C LEU A 640 25.91 -2.81 -15.24
N LEU A 641 26.39 -2.73 -13.99
CA LEU A 641 27.09 -1.55 -13.47
C LEU A 641 28.40 -1.28 -14.20
N LEU A 642 29.12 -2.32 -14.60
CA LEU A 642 30.32 -2.15 -15.45
C LEU A 642 29.94 -1.49 -16.78
N THR A 643 28.86 -1.93 -17.41
CA THR A 643 28.37 -1.32 -18.66
C THR A 643 27.95 0.13 -18.45
N ILE A 644 27.17 0.41 -17.40
CA ILE A 644 26.74 1.78 -17.06
C ILE A 644 27.96 2.67 -16.78
N PHE A 645 28.94 2.19 -16.02
CA PHE A 645 30.17 2.95 -15.74
C PHE A 645 30.95 3.25 -17.01
N MET A 646 31.15 2.25 -17.88
CA MET A 646 31.92 2.39 -19.11
C MET A 646 31.24 3.28 -20.17
N THR A 647 29.91 3.42 -20.10
CA THR A 647 29.15 4.29 -21.02
C THR A 647 28.83 5.63 -20.36
N LEU A 648 27.83 5.66 -19.45
CA LEU A 648 27.35 6.89 -18.81
C LEU A 648 28.38 7.49 -17.85
N GLY A 649 29.13 6.66 -17.11
CA GLY A 649 30.13 7.15 -16.16
C GLY A 649 31.27 7.91 -16.87
N LEU A 650 31.84 7.33 -17.91
CA LEU A 650 32.90 8.01 -18.67
C LEU A 650 32.36 9.22 -19.46
N TYR A 651 31.12 9.18 -19.91
CA TYR A 651 30.45 10.32 -20.52
C TYR A 651 30.32 11.50 -19.53
N TYR A 652 29.79 11.25 -18.34
CA TYR A 652 29.68 12.29 -17.30
C TYR A 652 31.04 12.88 -16.89
N PHE A 653 32.09 12.05 -16.83
CA PHE A 653 33.45 12.59 -16.59
C PHE A 653 33.93 13.49 -17.71
N SER A 654 33.58 13.23 -18.96
CA SER A 654 33.92 14.10 -20.07
C SER A 654 33.13 15.40 -20.01
N GLU A 655 31.84 15.34 -19.72
CA GLU A 655 30.96 16.50 -19.57
C GLU A 655 31.42 17.42 -18.42
N LEU A 656 31.77 16.87 -17.25
CA LEU A 656 32.30 17.65 -16.14
C LEU A 656 33.62 18.31 -16.44
N ARG A 657 34.49 17.66 -17.22
CA ARG A 657 35.74 18.28 -17.68
C ARG A 657 35.48 19.46 -18.65
N GLU A 658 34.58 19.24 -19.63
CA GLU A 658 34.20 20.26 -20.61
C GLU A 658 33.63 21.49 -19.90
N ARG A 659 32.70 21.28 -18.98
CA ARG A 659 32.15 22.35 -18.15
C ARG A 659 33.19 23.09 -17.32
N TYR A 660 34.13 22.38 -16.71
CA TYR A 660 35.23 22.96 -15.97
C TYR A 660 36.11 23.85 -16.87
N MET A 661 36.37 23.42 -18.12
CA MET A 661 37.20 24.17 -19.08
C MET A 661 36.47 25.40 -19.61
N GLU A 662 35.16 25.31 -19.90
CA GLU A 662 34.32 26.44 -20.31
C GLU A 662 34.29 27.53 -19.23
N GLU A 663 34.01 27.17 -17.98
CA GLU A 663 33.98 28.09 -16.85
C GLU A 663 35.35 28.73 -16.59
N ALA A 664 36.44 28.00 -16.73
CA ALA A 664 37.78 28.53 -16.56
C ALA A 664 38.12 29.58 -17.64
N GLN A 665 37.59 29.44 -18.86
CA GLN A 665 37.75 30.42 -19.94
C GLN A 665 36.88 31.70 -19.71
N GLU A 666 35.71 31.54 -19.08
CA GLU A 666 34.83 32.68 -18.76
C GLU A 666 35.21 33.41 -17.47
N GLY A 667 36.29 33.00 -16.80
CA GLY A 667 36.78 33.62 -15.56
C GLY A 667 36.06 33.14 -14.28
N GLY A 668 35.22 32.12 -14.39
CA GLY A 668 34.56 31.47 -13.27
C GLY A 668 35.52 30.55 -12.47
N GLN A 669 35.12 30.19 -11.27
CA GLN A 669 35.92 29.30 -10.37
C GLN A 669 35.14 28.04 -9.98
N LEU A 670 35.01 27.12 -10.93
CA LEU A 670 34.54 25.78 -10.54
C LEU A 670 35.56 25.05 -9.66
N SER A 671 35.09 24.28 -8.73
CA SER A 671 35.93 23.48 -7.82
C SER A 671 36.71 22.41 -8.59
N LEU A 672 38.00 22.24 -8.27
CA LEU A 672 38.86 21.15 -8.77
C LEU A 672 38.25 19.75 -8.54
N TRP A 673 37.26 19.63 -7.68
CA TRP A 673 36.52 18.38 -7.47
C TRP A 673 35.77 17.91 -8.71
N PHE A 674 35.36 18.80 -9.61
CA PHE A 674 34.71 18.44 -10.87
C PHE A 674 35.65 17.63 -11.78
N LEU A 675 36.96 17.89 -11.72
CA LEU A 675 37.96 17.09 -12.42
C LEU A 675 38.36 15.84 -11.64
N ASN A 676 38.59 15.98 -10.32
CA ASN A 676 39.21 14.95 -9.52
C ASN A 676 38.28 13.78 -9.15
N ILE A 677 36.94 13.99 -9.19
CA ILE A 677 35.95 12.94 -8.95
C ILE A 677 36.13 11.74 -9.88
N ARG A 678 36.71 11.96 -11.06
CA ARG A 678 37.06 10.92 -12.03
C ARG A 678 37.93 9.84 -11.39
N TYR A 679 38.97 10.21 -10.61
CA TYR A 679 39.86 9.26 -9.96
C TYR A 679 39.15 8.46 -8.85
N VAL A 680 38.21 9.06 -8.15
CA VAL A 680 37.35 8.35 -7.21
C VAL A 680 36.52 7.32 -7.94
N GLY A 681 35.97 7.69 -9.12
CA GLY A 681 35.22 6.77 -9.99
C GLY A 681 36.10 5.61 -10.47
N LEU A 682 37.31 5.89 -10.96
CA LEU A 682 38.26 4.84 -11.39
C LEU A 682 38.66 3.89 -10.25
N LEU A 683 38.83 4.40 -9.03
CA LEU A 683 39.06 3.58 -7.85
C LEU A 683 37.86 2.67 -7.55
N SER A 684 36.64 3.17 -7.71
CA SER A 684 35.42 2.36 -7.55
C SER A 684 35.31 1.26 -8.61
N LEU A 685 35.79 1.51 -9.84
CA LEU A 685 35.89 0.50 -10.91
C LEU A 685 36.84 -0.65 -10.53
N VAL A 686 37.92 -0.37 -9.82
CA VAL A 686 38.82 -1.43 -9.30
C VAL A 686 38.09 -2.31 -8.28
N ALA A 687 37.26 -1.72 -7.39
CA ALA A 687 36.45 -2.48 -6.45
C ALA A 687 35.43 -3.37 -7.19
N LEU A 688 34.82 -2.86 -8.26
CA LEU A 688 33.90 -3.62 -9.12
C LEU A 688 34.59 -4.81 -9.78
N GLY A 689 35.76 -4.61 -10.37
CA GLY A 689 36.55 -5.67 -10.99
C GLY A 689 36.93 -6.79 -9.98
N ASN A 690 37.32 -6.39 -8.77
CA ASN A 690 37.63 -7.33 -7.68
C ASN A 690 36.38 -8.11 -7.25
N SER A 691 35.21 -7.46 -7.20
CA SER A 691 33.95 -8.12 -6.84
C SER A 691 33.53 -9.15 -7.89
N ILE A 692 33.65 -8.81 -9.18
CA ILE A 692 33.38 -9.73 -10.30
C ILE A 692 34.34 -10.94 -10.21
N TYR A 693 35.61 -10.69 -9.94
CA TYR A 693 36.60 -11.78 -9.76
C TYR A 693 36.25 -12.69 -8.58
N ALA A 694 35.90 -12.12 -7.42
CA ALA A 694 35.50 -12.87 -6.23
C ALA A 694 34.26 -13.72 -6.48
N LEU A 695 33.21 -13.15 -7.12
CA LEU A 695 31.99 -13.86 -7.49
C LEU A 695 32.28 -14.98 -8.52
N SER A 696 33.13 -14.73 -9.53
CA SER A 696 33.45 -15.72 -10.55
C SER A 696 34.21 -16.94 -9.96
N LYS A 697 35.02 -16.70 -8.93
CA LYS A 697 35.67 -17.75 -8.16
C LYS A 697 34.66 -18.52 -7.30
N PHE A 698 33.75 -17.81 -6.63
CA PHE A 698 32.73 -18.41 -5.77
C PHE A 698 31.73 -19.26 -6.57
N LEU A 699 31.36 -18.80 -7.78
CA LEU A 699 30.45 -19.50 -8.69
C LEU A 699 31.16 -20.59 -9.52
N GLU A 700 32.45 -20.80 -9.33
CA GLU A 700 33.27 -21.82 -10.02
C GLU A 700 33.16 -21.74 -11.55
N PHE A 701 33.38 -20.55 -12.12
CA PHE A 701 33.30 -20.36 -13.56
C PHE A 701 34.20 -21.34 -14.32
N LYS A 702 33.63 -21.93 -15.37
CA LYS A 702 34.39 -22.81 -16.29
C LYS A 702 35.54 -22.04 -16.94
N THR A 703 36.59 -22.77 -17.35
CA THR A 703 37.80 -22.22 -17.96
C THR A 703 37.51 -21.27 -19.15
N GLY A 704 36.46 -21.57 -19.95
CA GLY A 704 36.04 -20.70 -21.05
C GLY A 704 35.50 -19.34 -20.56
N ALA A 705 34.64 -19.32 -19.56
CA ALA A 705 34.10 -18.09 -18.97
C ALA A 705 35.18 -17.23 -18.30
N ARG A 706 36.15 -17.84 -17.63
CA ARG A 706 37.32 -17.13 -17.05
C ARG A 706 38.18 -16.45 -18.13
N ARG A 707 38.37 -17.09 -19.29
CA ARG A 707 39.09 -16.47 -20.44
C ARG A 707 38.34 -15.23 -20.94
N VAL A 708 37.00 -15.32 -21.08
CA VAL A 708 36.18 -14.17 -21.49
C VAL A 708 36.30 -13.04 -20.47
N LEU A 709 36.26 -13.34 -19.18
CA LEU A 709 36.43 -12.35 -18.11
C LEU A 709 37.78 -11.63 -18.17
N GLU A 710 38.88 -12.37 -18.41
CA GLU A 710 40.21 -11.78 -18.59
C GLU A 710 40.26 -10.89 -19.84
N MET A 711 39.63 -11.29 -20.94
CA MET A 711 39.54 -10.44 -22.14
C MET A 711 38.75 -9.17 -21.90
N LEU A 712 37.63 -9.28 -21.17
CA LEU A 712 36.85 -8.14 -20.78
C LEU A 712 37.65 -7.15 -19.91
N LEU A 713 38.46 -7.66 -18.98
CA LEU A 713 39.36 -6.84 -18.15
C LEU A 713 40.33 -6.04 -19.01
N HIS A 714 40.96 -6.69 -20.01
CA HIS A 714 41.88 -6.00 -20.93
C HIS A 714 41.14 -4.93 -21.76
N LEU A 715 39.90 -5.20 -22.20
CA LEU A 715 39.09 -4.23 -22.90
C LEU A 715 38.79 -3.02 -22.00
N VAL A 716 38.38 -3.24 -20.75
CA VAL A 716 38.12 -2.18 -19.77
C VAL A 716 39.35 -1.33 -19.52
N ILE A 717 40.55 -1.97 -19.33
CA ILE A 717 41.81 -1.25 -19.10
C ILE A 717 42.13 -0.37 -20.32
N LEU A 718 42.02 -0.89 -21.54
CA LEU A 718 42.30 -0.14 -22.75
C LEU A 718 41.31 1.04 -22.91
N TRP A 719 40.03 0.84 -22.63
CA TRP A 719 38.99 1.87 -22.73
C TRP A 719 39.23 2.98 -21.71
N VAL A 720 39.51 2.63 -20.42
CA VAL A 720 39.87 3.62 -19.40
C VAL A 720 41.13 4.37 -19.77
N ALA A 721 42.20 3.69 -20.21
CA ALA A 721 43.43 4.33 -20.63
C ALA A 721 43.20 5.29 -21.82
N SER A 722 42.34 4.92 -22.77
CA SER A 722 41.95 5.80 -23.89
C SER A 722 41.19 7.04 -23.38
N SER A 723 40.30 6.87 -22.42
CA SER A 723 39.55 7.97 -21.80
C SER A 723 40.45 8.90 -20.99
N GLU A 724 41.48 8.34 -20.28
CA GLU A 724 42.49 9.15 -19.58
C GLU A 724 43.35 9.96 -20.53
N LEU A 725 43.76 9.33 -21.63
CA LEU A 725 44.53 10.05 -22.66
C LEU A 725 43.74 11.23 -23.21
N LEU A 726 42.52 11.04 -23.57
CA LEU A 726 41.61 12.10 -24.02
C LEU A 726 41.46 13.20 -22.97
N HIS A 727 41.29 12.80 -21.71
CA HIS A 727 41.14 13.77 -20.60
C HIS A 727 42.33 14.72 -20.50
N TRP A 728 43.55 14.19 -20.52
CA TRP A 728 44.75 14.99 -20.39
C TRP A 728 45.10 15.77 -21.65
N THR A 729 44.83 15.23 -22.86
CA THR A 729 45.04 15.97 -24.10
C THR A 729 44.11 17.18 -24.25
N ASP A 730 42.90 17.09 -23.78
CA ASP A 730 41.94 18.21 -23.81
C ASP A 730 42.34 19.30 -22.78
N ILE A 731 42.78 18.92 -21.56
CA ILE A 731 43.23 19.88 -20.55
C ILE A 731 44.45 20.69 -21.04
N TYR A 732 45.36 20.06 -21.80
CA TYR A 732 46.54 20.72 -22.34
C TYR A 732 46.33 21.35 -23.71
N GLU A 733 45.09 21.57 -24.17
CA GLU A 733 44.67 22.21 -25.42
C GLU A 733 45.32 21.64 -26.69
N SER A 734 45.80 20.40 -26.69
CA SER A 734 46.46 19.80 -27.84
C SER A 734 45.50 19.04 -28.75
N VAL A 735 44.49 19.75 -29.27
CA VAL A 735 43.40 19.20 -30.12
C VAL A 735 43.89 18.39 -31.33
N ALA A 736 45.07 18.74 -31.88
CA ALA A 736 45.62 18.04 -33.04
C ALA A 736 46.27 16.65 -32.67
N ASN A 737 46.61 16.38 -31.40
CA ASN A 737 47.48 15.28 -31.02
C ASN A 737 46.71 14.07 -30.43
N TYR A 738 45.43 14.19 -30.04
CA TYR A 738 44.73 13.10 -29.36
C TYR A 738 44.52 11.87 -30.28
N LYS A 739 44.30 12.12 -31.58
CA LYS A 739 44.10 11.04 -32.57
C LYS A 739 45.30 10.14 -32.66
N LEU A 740 46.51 10.79 -32.77
CA LEU A 740 47.77 10.11 -32.80
C LEU A 740 48.10 9.42 -31.48
N GLY A 741 47.87 10.07 -30.36
CA GLY A 741 48.03 9.51 -29.02
C GLY A 741 47.25 8.22 -28.83
N LEU A 742 45.98 8.18 -29.24
CA LEU A 742 45.13 6.97 -29.19
C LEU A 742 45.72 5.82 -30.02
N THR A 743 46.26 6.09 -31.21
CA THR A 743 46.86 5.08 -32.06
C THR A 743 48.14 4.49 -31.46
N ILE A 744 48.98 5.32 -30.84
CA ILE A 744 50.17 4.89 -30.12
C ILE A 744 49.79 4.03 -28.90
N LEU A 745 48.78 4.49 -28.12
CA LEU A 745 48.29 3.75 -26.95
C LEU A 745 47.75 2.37 -27.34
N TRP A 746 46.89 2.29 -28.37
CA TRP A 746 46.28 1.02 -28.81
C TRP A 746 47.35 0.09 -29.39
N GLY A 747 48.31 0.61 -30.19
CA GLY A 747 49.42 -0.15 -30.73
C GLY A 747 50.34 -0.70 -29.63
N GLY A 748 50.73 0.13 -28.66
CA GLY A 748 51.56 -0.27 -27.52
C GLY A 748 50.82 -1.32 -26.63
N TYR A 749 49.55 -1.13 -26.39
CA TYR A 749 48.74 -2.11 -25.63
C TYR A 749 48.55 -3.44 -26.37
N ALA A 750 48.41 -3.39 -27.69
CA ALA A 750 48.34 -4.61 -28.51
C ALA A 750 49.65 -5.44 -28.41
N ILE A 751 50.82 -4.76 -28.45
CA ILE A 751 52.10 -5.44 -28.23
C ILE A 751 52.20 -6.02 -26.82
N LEU A 752 51.76 -5.26 -25.81
CA LEU A 752 51.73 -5.74 -24.43
C LEU A 752 50.88 -7.03 -24.33
N LEU A 753 49.73 -7.10 -24.99
CA LEU A 753 48.88 -8.30 -25.03
C LEU A 753 49.58 -9.48 -25.71
N VAL A 754 50.29 -9.27 -26.81
CA VAL A 754 51.07 -10.31 -27.49
C VAL A 754 52.18 -10.83 -26.58
N VAL A 755 52.95 -9.92 -25.99
CA VAL A 755 54.02 -10.23 -25.05
C VAL A 755 53.52 -10.99 -23.83
N LEU A 756 52.47 -10.51 -23.17
CA LEU A 756 51.85 -11.22 -22.04
C LEU A 756 51.28 -12.59 -22.44
N GLY A 757 50.72 -12.70 -23.65
CA GLY A 757 50.21 -13.95 -24.20
C GLY A 757 51.32 -14.96 -24.52
N ILE A 758 52.55 -14.49 -24.83
CA ILE A 758 53.71 -15.31 -25.00
C ILE A 758 54.23 -15.80 -23.63
N PHE A 759 54.52 -14.89 -22.69
CA PHE A 759 55.02 -15.22 -21.36
C PHE A 759 54.11 -16.14 -20.55
N LYS A 760 52.78 -15.88 -20.61
CA LYS A 760 51.79 -16.72 -19.91
C LYS A 760 51.34 -17.93 -20.72
N ARG A 761 51.91 -18.21 -21.89
CA ARG A 761 51.54 -19.28 -22.81
C ARG A 761 50.04 -19.32 -23.17
N ARG A 762 49.38 -18.12 -23.28
CA ARG A 762 47.93 -17.99 -23.49
C ARG A 762 47.61 -17.60 -24.94
N LYS A 763 47.19 -18.59 -25.76
CA LYS A 763 46.85 -18.39 -27.19
C LYS A 763 45.81 -17.27 -27.42
N TYR A 764 44.78 -17.18 -26.59
CA TYR A 764 43.70 -16.18 -26.75
C TYR A 764 44.21 -14.74 -26.54
N GLN A 765 45.14 -14.46 -25.62
CA GLN A 765 45.75 -13.14 -25.44
C GLN A 765 46.59 -12.71 -26.64
N ARG A 766 47.33 -13.59 -27.25
CA ARG A 766 48.12 -13.32 -28.48
C ARG A 766 47.17 -12.96 -29.63
N ILE A 767 46.11 -13.77 -29.82
CA ILE A 767 45.12 -13.52 -30.88
C ILE A 767 44.45 -12.17 -30.65
N SER A 768 44.04 -11.81 -29.43
CA SER A 768 43.43 -10.52 -29.12
C SER A 768 44.36 -9.34 -29.38
N GLY A 769 45.64 -9.48 -29.07
CA GLY A 769 46.68 -8.48 -29.44
C GLY A 769 46.78 -8.28 -30.95
N ILE A 770 46.82 -9.36 -31.73
CA ILE A 770 46.83 -9.27 -33.21
C ILE A 770 45.57 -8.61 -33.75
N ILE A 771 44.40 -8.96 -33.22
CA ILE A 771 43.12 -8.33 -33.63
C ILE A 771 43.14 -6.83 -33.32
N LEU A 772 43.64 -6.43 -32.15
CA LEU A 772 43.77 -5.01 -31.77
C LEU A 772 44.77 -4.27 -32.68
N VAL A 773 45.85 -4.89 -33.09
CA VAL A 773 46.75 -4.31 -34.11
C VAL A 773 45.98 -4.05 -35.40
N GLY A 774 45.18 -5.03 -35.86
CA GLY A 774 44.35 -4.84 -37.04
C GLY A 774 43.37 -3.65 -36.95
N PHE A 775 42.69 -3.53 -35.79
CA PHE A 775 41.82 -2.37 -35.52
C PHE A 775 42.57 -1.04 -35.46
N THR A 776 43.78 -1.04 -34.89
CA THR A 776 44.65 0.15 -34.83
C THR A 776 45.09 0.56 -36.24
N LEU A 777 45.39 -0.38 -37.10
CA LEU A 777 45.72 -0.11 -38.50
C LEU A 777 44.52 0.45 -39.28
N LEU A 778 43.35 -0.16 -39.13
CA LEU A 778 42.15 0.35 -39.76
C LEU A 778 41.82 1.80 -39.32
N LYS A 779 41.93 2.06 -38.03
CA LYS A 779 41.77 3.44 -37.47
C LYS A 779 42.78 4.39 -38.09
N LEU A 780 44.04 4.01 -38.13
CA LEU A 780 45.11 4.83 -38.71
C LEU A 780 44.81 5.16 -40.18
N PHE A 781 44.49 4.15 -41.01
CA PHE A 781 44.27 4.35 -42.44
C PHE A 781 43.01 5.15 -42.76
N PHE A 782 41.92 4.89 -42.07
CA PHE A 782 40.63 5.50 -42.43
C PHE A 782 40.31 6.78 -41.64
N TYR A 783 40.90 6.95 -40.46
CA TYR A 783 40.56 8.07 -39.57
C TYR A 783 41.73 9.07 -39.39
N ASP A 784 42.92 8.59 -39.06
CA ASP A 784 44.03 9.49 -38.64
C ASP A 784 44.73 10.13 -39.85
N THR A 785 44.79 9.43 -41.00
CA THR A 785 45.52 9.97 -42.17
C THR A 785 44.82 11.09 -42.87
N THR A 786 43.52 11.29 -42.68
CA THR A 786 42.73 12.36 -43.33
C THR A 786 43.10 13.75 -42.82
N HIS A 787 43.68 13.89 -41.63
CA HIS A 787 43.86 15.16 -40.92
C HIS A 787 45.30 15.46 -40.52
N LEU A 788 46.30 14.58 -40.85
CA LEU A 788 47.68 14.77 -40.49
C LEU A 788 48.52 15.36 -41.64
N ASP A 789 49.47 16.23 -41.28
CA ASP A 789 50.52 16.70 -42.21
C ASP A 789 51.45 15.58 -42.66
N THR A 790 52.12 15.74 -43.77
CA THR A 790 52.99 14.72 -44.38
C THR A 790 54.11 14.27 -43.41
N LEU A 791 54.65 15.15 -42.59
CA LEU A 791 55.69 14.83 -41.58
C LEU A 791 55.13 13.90 -40.49
N HIS A 792 53.99 14.25 -39.89
CA HIS A 792 53.35 13.44 -38.87
C HIS A 792 52.89 12.08 -39.41
N LYS A 793 52.34 12.01 -40.63
CA LYS A 793 52.03 10.75 -41.33
C LYS A 793 53.25 9.83 -41.40
N THR A 794 54.42 10.40 -41.80
CA THR A 794 55.66 9.61 -41.94
C THR A 794 56.10 9.06 -40.59
N ILE A 795 56.14 9.87 -39.54
CA ILE A 795 56.51 9.42 -38.16
C ILE A 795 55.62 8.30 -37.69
N VAL A 796 54.33 8.42 -37.86
CA VAL A 796 53.34 7.42 -37.39
C VAL A 796 53.51 6.11 -38.17
N PHE A 797 53.63 6.15 -39.50
CA PHE A 797 53.84 4.96 -40.30
C PHE A 797 55.16 4.23 -39.97
N VAL A 798 56.25 5.00 -39.74
CA VAL A 798 57.53 4.42 -39.32
C VAL A 798 57.44 3.76 -37.92
N LEU A 799 56.85 4.45 -36.92
CA LEU A 799 56.67 3.89 -35.58
C LEU A 799 55.81 2.65 -35.58
N LEU A 800 54.70 2.68 -36.32
CA LEU A 800 53.81 1.53 -36.39
C LEU A 800 54.45 0.38 -37.16
N GLY A 801 55.22 0.68 -38.22
CA GLY A 801 56.02 -0.31 -38.94
C GLY A 801 57.01 -1.00 -38.03
N ILE A 802 57.78 -0.25 -37.23
CA ILE A 802 58.67 -0.80 -36.19
C ILE A 802 57.89 -1.65 -35.18
N LEU A 803 56.75 -1.19 -34.68
CA LEU A 803 55.94 -1.94 -33.72
C LEU A 803 55.46 -3.27 -34.32
N LEU A 804 55.03 -3.28 -35.59
CA LEU A 804 54.60 -4.50 -36.28
C LEU A 804 55.75 -5.47 -36.52
N LEU A 805 56.93 -4.96 -36.87
CA LEU A 805 58.13 -5.78 -37.00
C LEU A 805 58.54 -6.40 -35.66
N VAL A 806 58.54 -5.65 -34.56
CA VAL A 806 58.79 -6.16 -33.19
C VAL A 806 57.76 -7.21 -32.80
N ALA A 807 56.47 -6.97 -33.05
CA ALA A 807 55.39 -7.93 -32.76
C ALA A 807 55.53 -9.22 -33.56
N SER A 808 55.84 -9.11 -34.88
CA SER A 808 56.11 -10.24 -35.74
C SER A 808 57.37 -11.03 -35.35
N PHE A 809 58.45 -10.34 -35.00
CA PHE A 809 59.66 -10.98 -34.54
C PHE A 809 59.40 -11.75 -33.24
N LEU A 810 58.80 -11.11 -32.25
CA LEU A 810 58.46 -11.77 -30.99
C LEU A 810 57.53 -12.97 -31.21
N TYR A 811 56.53 -12.83 -32.05
CA TYR A 811 55.65 -13.92 -32.41
C TYR A 811 56.38 -15.09 -33.04
N ASN A 812 57.23 -14.83 -34.05
CA ASN A 812 57.97 -15.88 -34.76
C ASN A 812 59.04 -16.53 -33.85
N LYS A 813 59.73 -15.79 -33.02
CA LYS A 813 60.77 -16.32 -32.08
C LYS A 813 60.16 -17.26 -31.05
N TYR A 814 59.06 -16.83 -30.38
CA TYR A 814 58.50 -17.58 -29.28
C TYR A 814 57.44 -18.62 -29.68
N THR A 815 56.81 -18.52 -30.85
CA THR A 815 55.89 -19.56 -31.32
C THR A 815 56.64 -20.82 -31.72
N LYS A 816 57.83 -20.73 -32.34
CA LYS A 816 58.71 -21.87 -32.62
C LYS A 816 59.16 -22.61 -31.38
N GLU A 817 59.47 -21.89 -30.30
CA GLU A 817 59.86 -22.51 -29.00
C GLU A 817 58.68 -23.26 -28.37
N ILE A 818 57.47 -22.73 -28.45
CA ILE A 818 56.24 -23.35 -27.90
C ILE A 818 55.78 -24.56 -28.69
N GLU A 819 55.90 -24.54 -30.05
CA GLU A 819 55.58 -25.67 -30.89
C GLU A 819 56.64 -26.77 -30.86
N GLY A 820 57.88 -26.41 -30.58
CA GLY A 820 58.98 -27.35 -30.40
C GLY A 820 58.90 -28.18 -29.12
N GLU A 821 58.28 -27.64 -28.07
CA GLU A 821 58.07 -28.35 -26.79
C GLU A 821 56.79 -29.24 -26.78
N GLN A 822 55.92 -29.16 -27.80
CA GLN A 822 54.76 -30.04 -27.93
C GLN A 822 54.99 -31.28 -28.82
N LYS A 823 56.18 -31.41 -29.36
CA LYS A 823 56.68 -32.66 -29.96
C LYS A 823 57.63 -33.36 -28.94
#